data_39bdcbe4e5c62fab8a7a0a30dbd72159
#
_entry.id   39bdcbe4e5c62fab8a7a0a30dbd72159
#
_cell.length_a   1.000
_cell.length_b   1.000
_cell.length_c   1.000
_cell.angle_alpha   90.00
_cell.angle_beta   90.00
_cell.angle_gamma   90.00
#
_symmetry.space_group_name_H-M   'P 1'
#
loop_
_entity.id
_entity.type
_entity.pdbx_description
1 polymer ?
#
loop_
_entity_poly.entity_id
_entity_poly.type
_entity_poly.pdbx_seq_one_letter_code
_entity_poly.pdbx_strand_id
1 'polypeptide(L)'
;MRLLFLFLALPALCWSQTKTITLEDVYKKGTFRTDPVSASFSESKAPSPSINWDRFSDAQGKKIGRPDDIIACEAKANLQLLRTKTEPIYRRSSKSLLYLFNSTDSSLVQIGGDTKSLHPQFSPDGQYISYVQNNNLMLFHIPTATTQAVTTDGKWNFIINGNCDWVYEEEFEFSRAYEWSPKGNYIAYYRFDESGVKEFNMTMYDNAHNSDYRYKYPKAGDDNSVVEIYIYDVNNATKAKAQYETGDIYIPRIKWTTDDRQLVVFWMNRHQNVLKLLSTEATTGKSSTLYEEKNKYFVEINDDWWFLKDGKHFLFSSEMNGYRHLYLYGLDGTIKKQLTKGNAEVTEVNGVDEVNKRIYYTMAWPRPMDRNLFVTDFSGEKTYALTQGEGWNRATFNEDFSKFILYYSNINTPQTVSLQQVMVDKKKAINAVQEKVFGESPKLKATMRDYGFGAASFIRIPNSKGDTLNGWMLKPTGFDSTKKYPVLFCNYGGPGSQQVANRFGAVSNWHQLLAQKGFIVVSVDNTGTGYRGEEFKKKTYLQLGKLEIEDQIDAASFLGQQPWVDKNKIGHWGWSYGGFMSSLAITKGASVFSAAVAVAPVTSWRFYDNIYTERYMRTPKENAAGYDDNSPINHTDKIKGKYLIIHGTADDNVHFQNATQMITALVKSNIDFESAYYPNKNHGIGGMADNTTFHLWSKKTKWILNVLGNENTLR
;
A
#
# COMPACT_ATOMS: atom_id res chain seq x y z
N MET A 1 76.87 16.46 29.86
CA MET A 1 75.57 16.17 30.39
C MET A 1 74.51 16.82 29.43
N ARG A 2 73.97 16.02 28.50
CA ARG A 2 72.95 16.47 27.56
C ARG A 2 71.61 15.84 28.01
N LEU A 3 70.69 16.69 28.46
CA LEU A 3 69.32 16.29 28.78
C LEU A 3 68.53 16.06 27.46
N LEU A 4 68.02 14.85 27.29
CA LEU A 4 67.10 14.49 26.22
C LEU A 4 65.68 14.75 26.76
N PHE A 5 64.96 15.72 26.17
CA PHE A 5 63.52 15.88 26.40
C PHE A 5 62.74 14.91 25.47
N LEU A 6 62.11 13.91 26.06
CA LEU A 6 61.15 13.05 25.38
C LEU A 6 59.80 13.75 25.35
N PHE A 7 59.36 14.24 24.17
CA PHE A 7 57.97 14.66 23.95
C PHE A 7 57.11 13.41 23.77
N LEU A 8 56.29 13.12 24.78
CA LEU A 8 55.17 12.18 24.66
C LEU A 8 54.03 12.89 23.89
N ALA A 9 53.91 12.56 22.59
CA ALA A 9 52.73 12.93 21.82
C ALA A 9 51.57 11.98 22.24
N LEU A 10 50.66 12.52 23.08
CA LEU A 10 49.36 11.92 23.33
C LEU A 10 48.55 12.00 22.02
N PRO A 11 48.00 10.92 21.49
CA PRO A 11 47.06 11.02 20.36
C PRO A 11 45.82 11.76 20.89
N ALA A 12 45.57 12.96 20.35
CA ALA A 12 44.31 13.66 20.53
C ALA A 12 43.23 12.76 19.85
N LEU A 13 42.49 12.02 20.67
CA LEU A 13 41.24 11.40 20.26
C LEU A 13 40.29 12.55 19.88
N CYS A 14 40.27 12.93 18.61
CA CYS A 14 39.23 13.76 18.06
C CYS A 14 37.92 12.99 18.20
N TRP A 15 37.20 13.22 19.27
CA TRP A 15 35.81 12.85 19.39
C TRP A 15 35.05 13.71 18.38
N SER A 16 34.79 13.17 17.20
CA SER A 16 33.87 13.79 16.25
C SER A 16 32.54 13.96 16.97
N GLN A 17 32.13 15.19 17.19
CA GLN A 17 30.86 15.49 17.83
C GLN A 17 29.73 14.97 16.93
N THR A 18 28.94 14.05 17.42
CA THR A 18 27.80 13.47 16.69
C THR A 18 26.84 14.58 16.24
N LYS A 19 26.50 14.61 14.97
CA LYS A 19 25.57 15.59 14.41
C LYS A 19 24.16 15.36 14.96
N THR A 20 23.46 16.47 15.25
CA THR A 20 22.05 16.41 15.67
C THR A 20 21.13 16.34 14.47
N ILE A 21 20.17 15.41 14.47
CA ILE A 21 19.13 15.30 13.46
C ILE A 21 18.12 16.41 13.65
N THR A 22 17.83 17.15 12.57
CA THR A 22 16.80 18.19 12.55
C THR A 22 15.60 17.79 11.70
N LEU A 23 14.46 18.45 11.88
CA LEU A 23 13.30 18.23 11.02
C LEU A 23 13.57 18.63 9.57
N GLU A 24 14.42 19.63 9.36
CA GLU A 24 14.89 20.02 8.03
C GLU A 24 15.69 18.91 7.35
N ASP A 25 16.55 18.21 8.08
CA ASP A 25 17.32 17.09 7.55
C ASP A 25 16.39 15.94 7.11
N VAL A 26 15.32 15.70 7.89
CA VAL A 26 14.36 14.62 7.61
C VAL A 26 13.43 14.98 6.45
N TYR A 27 12.87 16.20 6.41
CA TYR A 27 11.73 16.54 5.54
C TYR A 27 12.02 17.55 4.42
N LYS A 28 13.15 18.27 4.47
CA LYS A 28 13.48 19.29 3.44
C LYS A 28 14.77 19.01 2.66
N LYS A 29 15.86 18.71 3.36
CA LYS A 29 17.20 18.63 2.73
C LYS A 29 17.46 17.29 2.04
N GLY A 30 16.69 16.24 2.37
CA GLY A 30 16.95 14.89 1.87
C GLY A 30 18.29 14.30 2.33
N THR A 31 18.75 14.70 3.53
CA THR A 31 20.05 14.32 4.12
C THR A 31 20.24 12.78 4.19
N PHE A 32 19.15 12.06 4.42
CA PHE A 32 19.13 10.61 4.60
C PHE A 32 18.57 9.84 3.39
N ARG A 33 18.76 10.38 2.18
CA ARG A 33 18.37 9.68 0.96
C ARG A 33 19.27 8.48 0.73
N THR A 34 18.66 7.40 0.24
CA THR A 34 19.41 6.22 -0.23
C THR A 34 20.26 6.59 -1.44
N ASP A 35 21.42 5.98 -1.56
CA ASP A 35 22.25 6.14 -2.75
C ASP A 35 21.47 5.60 -3.97
N PRO A 36 21.44 6.32 -5.09
CA PRO A 36 20.79 5.82 -6.30
C PRO A 36 21.54 4.61 -6.83
N VAL A 37 20.81 3.54 -7.13
CA VAL A 37 21.38 2.31 -7.69
C VAL A 37 20.68 2.03 -9.01
N SER A 38 21.44 2.00 -10.11
CA SER A 38 20.95 1.49 -11.39
C SER A 38 21.29 0.01 -11.50
N ALA A 39 20.27 -0.84 -11.47
CA ALA A 39 20.43 -2.28 -11.62
C ALA A 39 19.70 -2.75 -12.88
N SER A 40 20.39 -3.50 -13.73
CA SER A 40 19.82 -4.08 -14.95
C SER A 40 20.46 -5.44 -15.23
N PHE A 41 19.75 -6.30 -15.94
CA PHE A 41 20.24 -7.61 -16.38
C PHE A 41 21.24 -7.53 -17.54
N SER A 42 21.20 -6.45 -18.31
CA SER A 42 22.11 -6.19 -19.44
C SER A 42 23.03 -5.01 -19.13
N GLU A 43 24.27 -5.06 -19.60
CA GLU A 43 25.22 -3.96 -19.46
C GLU A 43 24.95 -2.77 -20.39
N SER A 44 24.13 -2.96 -21.43
CA SER A 44 23.78 -1.92 -22.39
C SER A 44 22.29 -1.63 -22.38
N LYS A 45 21.88 -0.49 -21.83
CA LYS A 45 20.67 0.20 -22.31
C LYS A 45 21.09 0.97 -23.56
N ALA A 46 20.54 0.62 -24.73
CA ALA A 46 20.54 1.55 -25.83
C ALA A 46 19.98 2.90 -25.33
N PRO A 47 20.66 4.02 -25.55
CA PRO A 47 20.13 5.31 -25.14
C PRO A 47 18.78 5.52 -25.82
N SER A 48 17.74 5.81 -25.04
CA SER A 48 16.46 6.25 -25.62
C SER A 48 16.74 7.45 -26.51
N PRO A 49 16.24 7.49 -27.74
CA PRO A 49 16.48 8.60 -28.63
C PRO A 49 16.07 9.91 -27.94
N SER A 50 16.97 10.89 -27.95
CA SER A 50 16.67 12.22 -27.43
C SER A 50 15.66 12.92 -28.35
N ILE A 51 14.42 13.04 -27.88
CA ILE A 51 13.34 13.70 -28.61
C ILE A 51 13.43 15.20 -28.34
N ASN A 52 13.52 16.01 -29.41
CA ASN A 52 13.39 17.47 -29.27
C ASN A 52 11.90 17.86 -29.13
N TRP A 53 11.43 17.97 -27.90
CA TRP A 53 10.05 18.29 -27.58
C TRP A 53 9.64 19.73 -27.94
N ASP A 54 10.60 20.65 -28.09
CA ASP A 54 10.33 22.07 -28.40
C ASP A 54 9.75 22.29 -29.82
N ARG A 55 9.83 21.28 -30.68
CA ARG A 55 9.26 21.35 -32.04
C ARG A 55 7.76 21.07 -32.10
N PHE A 56 7.19 20.46 -31.05
CA PHE A 56 5.79 20.05 -31.05
C PHE A 56 4.89 21.13 -30.45
N SER A 57 3.72 21.32 -31.05
CA SER A 57 2.68 22.23 -30.59
C SER A 57 1.33 21.49 -30.55
N ASP A 58 0.43 21.91 -29.68
CA ASP A 58 -0.98 21.46 -29.69
C ASP A 58 -1.75 22.06 -30.89
N ALA A 59 -3.03 21.68 -31.01
CA ALA A 59 -3.88 22.15 -32.10
C ALA A 59 -4.07 23.67 -32.13
N GLN A 60 -3.83 24.36 -31.01
CA GLN A 60 -3.87 25.82 -30.87
C GLN A 60 -2.50 26.48 -31.10
N GLY A 61 -1.47 25.72 -31.50
CA GLY A 61 -0.12 26.22 -31.73
C GLY A 61 0.72 26.45 -30.48
N LYS A 62 0.21 26.09 -29.28
CA LYS A 62 0.95 26.20 -28.03
C LYS A 62 1.95 25.04 -27.91
N LYS A 63 3.17 25.35 -27.51
CA LYS A 63 4.19 24.32 -27.28
C LYS A 63 3.74 23.28 -26.24
N ILE A 64 3.84 22.00 -26.60
CA ILE A 64 3.49 20.88 -25.73
C ILE A 64 4.51 20.73 -24.60
N GLY A 65 5.79 21.04 -24.90
CA GLY A 65 6.89 20.86 -23.97
C GLY A 65 7.26 19.38 -23.77
N ARG A 66 8.07 19.11 -22.76
CA ARG A 66 8.42 17.75 -22.38
C ARG A 66 7.20 17.07 -21.74
N PRO A 67 6.84 15.82 -22.14
CA PRO A 67 5.76 15.10 -21.51
C PRO A 67 6.06 14.80 -20.04
N ASP A 68 5.01 14.66 -19.22
CA ASP A 68 5.12 14.28 -17.82
C ASP A 68 5.69 12.86 -17.69
N ASP A 69 5.30 11.98 -18.64
CA ASP A 69 5.69 10.58 -18.64
C ASP A 69 5.50 9.91 -20.00
N ILE A 70 6.30 8.88 -20.25
CA ILE A 70 6.08 7.90 -21.31
C ILE A 70 5.40 6.71 -20.66
N ILE A 71 4.10 6.52 -20.95
CA ILE A 71 3.28 5.54 -20.25
C ILE A 71 3.55 4.13 -20.78
N ALA A 72 3.70 3.98 -22.11
CA ALA A 72 3.89 2.71 -22.79
C ALA A 72 4.64 2.89 -24.10
N CYS A 73 5.33 1.85 -24.52
CA CYS A 73 6.02 1.77 -25.81
C CYS A 73 5.57 0.51 -26.56
N GLU A 74 5.18 0.67 -27.82
CA GLU A 74 5.05 -0.44 -28.77
C GLU A 74 6.34 -0.54 -29.58
N ALA A 75 7.24 -1.39 -29.13
CA ALA A 75 8.60 -1.47 -29.66
C ALA A 75 8.66 -1.88 -31.17
N LYS A 76 7.73 -2.75 -31.58
CA LYS A 76 7.68 -3.22 -32.99
C LYS A 76 7.27 -2.14 -33.97
N ALA A 77 6.43 -1.20 -33.51
CA ALA A 77 5.92 -0.10 -34.33
C ALA A 77 6.66 1.22 -34.08
N ASN A 78 7.67 1.27 -33.21
CA ASN A 78 8.36 2.50 -32.77
C ASN A 78 7.42 3.59 -32.23
N LEU A 79 6.32 3.17 -31.58
CA LEU A 79 5.31 4.05 -31.02
C LEU A 79 5.50 4.25 -29.52
N GLN A 80 5.29 5.49 -29.07
CA GLN A 80 5.32 5.86 -27.65
C GLN A 80 4.02 6.57 -27.27
N LEU A 81 3.37 6.08 -26.23
CA LEU A 81 2.18 6.69 -25.66
C LEU A 81 2.60 7.62 -24.52
N LEU A 82 2.26 8.89 -24.65
CA LEU A 82 2.73 9.98 -23.80
C LEU A 82 1.57 10.65 -23.10
N ARG A 83 1.83 11.18 -21.91
CA ARG A 83 0.88 12.01 -21.17
C ARG A 83 1.48 13.35 -20.76
N THR A 84 0.63 14.38 -20.75
CA THR A 84 0.98 15.73 -20.31
C THR A 84 -0.15 16.34 -19.49
N LYS A 85 0.17 17.37 -18.72
CA LYS A 85 -0.80 18.10 -17.87
C LYS A 85 -1.60 17.15 -16.95
N THR A 86 -0.89 16.22 -16.35
CA THR A 86 -1.47 15.20 -15.47
C THR A 86 -2.03 15.82 -14.21
N GLU A 87 -3.28 15.46 -13.89
CA GLU A 87 -3.99 15.82 -12.66
C GLU A 87 -4.39 14.56 -11.90
N PRO A 88 -4.04 14.44 -10.62
CA PRO A 88 -4.57 13.36 -9.79
C PRO A 88 -6.09 13.52 -9.63
N ILE A 89 -6.80 12.41 -9.51
CA ILE A 89 -8.23 12.37 -9.17
C ILE A 89 -8.36 11.87 -7.74
N TYR A 90 -7.99 10.60 -7.50
CA TYR A 90 -7.97 9.97 -6.20
C TYR A 90 -6.58 9.36 -5.95
N ARG A 91 -6.49 8.37 -5.07
CA ARG A 91 -5.22 7.74 -4.67
C ARG A 91 -4.44 7.10 -5.82
N ARG A 92 -5.14 6.46 -6.78
CA ARG A 92 -4.55 5.67 -7.86
C ARG A 92 -4.88 6.19 -9.25
N SER A 93 -5.89 7.02 -9.40
CA SER A 93 -6.35 7.56 -10.67
C SER A 93 -5.81 8.95 -10.96
N SER A 94 -5.56 9.21 -12.24
CA SER A 94 -5.19 10.51 -12.76
C SER A 94 -5.69 10.66 -14.20
N LYS A 95 -5.91 11.90 -14.63
CA LYS A 95 -6.30 12.24 -16.01
C LYS A 95 -5.27 13.15 -16.65
N SER A 96 -5.04 12.96 -17.94
CA SER A 96 -3.99 13.66 -18.71
C SER A 96 -4.42 13.93 -20.14
N LEU A 97 -3.79 14.88 -20.80
CA LEU A 97 -3.82 14.94 -22.25
C LEU A 97 -2.91 13.84 -22.81
N LEU A 98 -3.37 13.14 -23.83
CA LEU A 98 -2.70 11.98 -24.40
C LEU A 98 -2.15 12.28 -25.79
N TYR A 99 -0.97 11.74 -26.10
CA TYR A 99 -0.32 11.84 -27.38
C TYR A 99 0.31 10.52 -27.78
N LEU A 100 0.21 10.21 -29.06
CA LEU A 100 0.95 9.12 -29.70
C LEU A 100 2.12 9.71 -30.48
N PHE A 101 3.35 9.33 -30.11
CA PHE A 101 4.57 9.70 -30.80
C PHE A 101 5.10 8.50 -31.60
N ASN A 102 5.38 8.73 -32.91
CA ASN A 102 6.05 7.76 -33.76
C ASN A 102 7.51 8.19 -33.94
N SER A 103 8.45 7.36 -33.45
CA SER A 103 9.88 7.67 -33.56
C SER A 103 10.47 7.47 -34.94
N THR A 104 9.78 6.77 -35.88
CA THR A 104 10.24 6.52 -37.23
C THR A 104 10.18 7.80 -38.09
N ASP A 105 9.05 8.50 -38.09
CA ASP A 105 8.81 9.73 -38.85
C ASP A 105 8.78 10.99 -37.98
N SER A 106 8.89 10.80 -36.67
CA SER A 106 8.81 11.85 -35.66
C SER A 106 7.45 12.58 -35.66
N SER A 107 6.38 11.92 -36.04
CA SER A 107 5.03 12.47 -35.96
C SER A 107 4.49 12.41 -34.51
N LEU A 108 3.59 13.33 -34.22
CA LEU A 108 2.88 13.39 -32.92
C LEU A 108 1.41 13.62 -33.19
N VAL A 109 0.58 12.70 -32.67
CA VAL A 109 -0.88 12.75 -32.79
C VAL A 109 -1.50 12.92 -31.40
N GLN A 110 -2.38 13.90 -31.24
CA GLN A 110 -3.16 14.06 -30.00
C GLN A 110 -4.34 13.09 -30.00
N ILE A 111 -4.55 12.37 -28.88
CA ILE A 111 -5.63 11.42 -28.69
C ILE A 111 -6.68 12.03 -27.77
N GLY A 112 -7.97 11.95 -28.15
CA GLY A 112 -9.08 12.45 -27.32
C GLY A 112 -9.23 13.96 -27.30
N GLY A 113 -8.48 14.70 -28.15
CA GLY A 113 -8.53 16.17 -28.21
C GLY A 113 -8.12 16.85 -26.90
N ASP A 114 -8.72 18.00 -26.59
CA ASP A 114 -8.36 18.83 -25.42
C ASP A 114 -8.98 18.32 -24.09
N THR A 115 -9.73 17.23 -24.14
CA THR A 115 -10.32 16.61 -22.93
C THR A 115 -9.36 15.61 -22.34
N LYS A 116 -9.03 15.77 -21.06
CA LYS A 116 -8.17 14.83 -20.34
C LYS A 116 -8.81 13.46 -20.23
N SER A 117 -8.00 12.43 -20.37
CA SER A 117 -8.38 11.03 -20.42
C SER A 117 -7.62 10.21 -19.38
N LEU A 118 -8.16 9.03 -19.03
CA LEU A 118 -7.63 8.10 -18.03
C LEU A 118 -7.21 6.79 -18.73
N HIS A 119 -6.30 6.06 -18.10
CA HIS A 119 -5.98 4.64 -18.36
C HIS A 119 -5.66 4.29 -19.83
N PRO A 120 -4.86 5.08 -20.55
CA PRO A 120 -4.55 4.73 -21.93
C PRO A 120 -3.69 3.44 -21.99
N GLN A 121 -4.00 2.56 -22.97
CA GLN A 121 -3.31 1.29 -23.16
C GLN A 121 -3.29 0.90 -24.65
N PHE A 122 -2.16 0.40 -25.14
CA PHE A 122 -2.13 -0.28 -26.45
C PHE A 122 -2.91 -1.58 -26.42
N SER A 123 -3.60 -1.90 -27.52
CA SER A 123 -4.09 -3.26 -27.74
C SER A 123 -2.92 -4.23 -27.92
N PRO A 124 -3.06 -5.53 -27.60
CA PRO A 124 -2.00 -6.53 -27.75
C PRO A 124 -1.48 -6.71 -29.18
N ASP A 125 -2.31 -6.38 -30.17
CA ASP A 125 -1.95 -6.42 -31.60
C ASP A 125 -1.36 -5.10 -32.11
N GLY A 126 -1.33 -4.04 -31.27
CA GLY A 126 -0.78 -2.72 -31.60
C GLY A 126 -1.64 -1.91 -32.57
N GLN A 127 -2.90 -2.29 -32.84
CA GLN A 127 -3.78 -1.58 -33.77
C GLN A 127 -4.56 -0.44 -33.12
N TYR A 128 -4.81 -0.55 -31.81
CA TYR A 128 -5.65 0.40 -31.08
C TYR A 128 -4.97 0.93 -29.82
N ILE A 129 -5.46 2.10 -29.38
CA ILE A 129 -5.25 2.61 -28.03
C ILE A 129 -6.63 2.74 -27.38
N SER A 130 -6.85 2.01 -26.30
CA SER A 130 -8.03 2.17 -25.43
C SER A 130 -7.77 3.24 -24.39
N TYR A 131 -8.78 4.01 -24.01
CA TYR A 131 -8.73 5.00 -22.93
C TYR A 131 -10.13 5.33 -22.42
N VAL A 132 -10.21 5.97 -21.24
CA VAL A 132 -11.49 6.42 -20.70
C VAL A 132 -11.56 7.94 -20.77
N GLN A 133 -12.67 8.47 -21.29
CA GLN A 133 -12.93 9.90 -21.38
C GLN A 133 -14.40 10.19 -21.04
N ASN A 134 -14.63 11.12 -20.13
CA ASN A 134 -16.00 11.47 -19.67
C ASN A 134 -16.80 10.23 -19.23
N ASN A 135 -16.18 9.34 -18.46
CA ASN A 135 -16.73 8.06 -18.00
C ASN A 135 -17.16 7.08 -19.12
N ASN A 136 -16.63 7.26 -20.34
CA ASN A 136 -16.84 6.35 -21.45
C ASN A 136 -15.55 5.70 -21.91
N LEU A 137 -15.62 4.42 -22.23
CA LEU A 137 -14.53 3.66 -22.85
C LEU A 137 -14.46 4.00 -24.33
N MET A 138 -13.27 4.39 -24.78
CA MET A 138 -12.97 4.86 -26.14
C MET A 138 -11.88 4.00 -26.77
N LEU A 139 -11.89 3.86 -28.10
CA LEU A 139 -10.85 3.24 -28.90
C LEU A 139 -10.35 4.21 -29.97
N PHE A 140 -9.05 4.45 -29.96
CA PHE A 140 -8.35 5.16 -31.01
C PHE A 140 -7.68 4.13 -31.95
N HIS A 141 -8.10 4.08 -33.21
CA HIS A 141 -7.51 3.21 -34.23
C HIS A 141 -6.25 3.87 -34.82
N ILE A 142 -5.11 3.28 -34.55
CA ILE A 142 -3.78 3.88 -34.87
C ILE A 142 -3.59 4.11 -36.37
N PRO A 143 -3.86 3.12 -37.27
CA PRO A 143 -3.62 3.29 -38.69
C PRO A 143 -4.43 4.40 -39.38
N THR A 144 -5.66 4.65 -38.92
CA THR A 144 -6.54 5.68 -39.53
C THR A 144 -6.61 6.96 -38.72
N ALA A 145 -6.01 7.00 -37.52
CA ALA A 145 -6.11 8.07 -36.54
C ALA A 145 -7.57 8.49 -36.22
N THR A 146 -8.47 7.50 -36.17
CA THR A 146 -9.90 7.72 -35.87
C THR A 146 -10.26 7.18 -34.49
N THR A 147 -11.20 7.85 -33.83
CA THR A 147 -11.73 7.43 -32.51
C THR A 147 -13.15 6.91 -32.64
N GLN A 148 -13.45 5.84 -31.96
CA GLN A 148 -14.80 5.31 -31.75
C GLN A 148 -15.13 5.14 -30.27
N ALA A 149 -16.37 5.37 -29.90
CA ALA A 149 -16.86 5.14 -28.57
C ALA A 149 -17.29 3.66 -28.40
N VAL A 150 -16.73 2.96 -27.41
CA VAL A 150 -17.24 1.66 -26.99
C VAL A 150 -18.51 1.85 -26.16
N THR A 151 -18.56 2.89 -25.31
CA THR A 151 -19.73 3.24 -24.49
C THR A 151 -20.09 4.72 -24.68
N THR A 152 -21.36 5.08 -24.43
CA THR A 152 -21.88 6.44 -24.64
C THR A 152 -22.79 6.92 -23.50
N ASP A 153 -22.99 6.10 -22.48
CA ASP A 153 -23.88 6.38 -21.35
C ASP A 153 -23.16 6.92 -20.11
N GLY A 154 -21.84 7.12 -20.20
CA GLY A 154 -21.01 7.64 -19.12
C GLY A 154 -21.46 9.04 -18.66
N LYS A 155 -21.61 9.19 -17.33
CA LYS A 155 -22.04 10.44 -16.69
C LYS A 155 -21.51 10.52 -15.28
N TRP A 156 -20.91 11.66 -14.91
CA TRP A 156 -20.39 11.91 -13.56
C TRP A 156 -21.45 11.69 -12.47
N ASN A 157 -21.11 10.98 -11.40
CA ASN A 157 -21.97 10.58 -10.28
C ASN A 157 -23.19 9.73 -10.70
N PHE A 158 -23.15 9.08 -11.86
CA PHE A 158 -24.23 8.18 -12.33
C PHE A 158 -23.69 6.90 -12.95
N ILE A 159 -22.98 7.01 -14.09
CA ILE A 159 -22.51 5.85 -14.84
C ILE A 159 -21.03 5.99 -15.15
N ILE A 160 -20.26 4.94 -14.83
CA ILE A 160 -18.84 4.88 -15.12
C ILE A 160 -18.56 3.63 -15.94
N ASN A 161 -17.84 3.78 -17.07
CA ASN A 161 -17.41 2.69 -17.92
C ASN A 161 -15.89 2.68 -18.05
N GLY A 162 -15.27 1.54 -17.76
CA GLY A 162 -13.83 1.35 -17.96
C GLY A 162 -12.91 2.05 -16.92
N ASN A 163 -13.49 2.76 -15.99
CA ASN A 163 -12.89 3.25 -14.74
C ASN A 163 -13.74 2.72 -13.58
N CYS A 164 -13.19 2.64 -12.37
CA CYS A 164 -13.98 2.25 -11.20
C CYS A 164 -14.57 3.46 -10.47
N ASP A 165 -15.51 3.20 -9.59
CA ASP A 165 -15.99 4.16 -8.62
C ASP A 165 -14.95 4.38 -7.49
N TRP A 166 -15.21 5.35 -6.61
CA TRP A 166 -14.28 5.71 -5.54
C TRP A 166 -13.95 4.53 -4.63
N VAL A 167 -14.97 3.76 -4.20
CA VAL A 167 -14.79 2.71 -3.19
C VAL A 167 -14.04 1.48 -3.72
N TYR A 168 -14.19 1.16 -5.01
CA TYR A 168 -13.39 0.11 -5.65
C TYR A 168 -11.92 0.53 -5.84
N GLU A 169 -11.68 1.80 -6.20
CA GLU A 169 -10.32 2.32 -6.31
C GLU A 169 -9.58 2.21 -4.97
N GLU A 170 -10.23 2.57 -3.88
CA GLU A 170 -9.63 2.55 -2.55
C GLU A 170 -9.49 1.12 -2.03
N GLU A 171 -10.53 0.28 -2.06
CA GLU A 171 -10.62 -0.95 -1.28
C GLU A 171 -10.32 -2.23 -2.08
N PHE A 172 -10.46 -2.22 -3.39
CA PHE A 172 -9.97 -3.29 -4.26
C PHE A 172 -8.70 -2.92 -5.02
N GLU A 173 -8.16 -1.74 -4.79
CA GLU A 173 -6.82 -1.32 -5.18
C GLU A 173 -6.56 -1.27 -6.70
N PHE A 174 -7.57 -0.98 -7.50
CA PHE A 174 -7.42 -0.74 -8.93
C PHE A 174 -8.25 0.45 -9.39
N SER A 175 -7.83 1.13 -10.47
CA SER A 175 -8.57 2.23 -11.08
C SER A 175 -8.94 1.95 -12.54
N ARG A 176 -8.06 1.29 -13.32
CA ARG A 176 -8.41 0.84 -14.66
C ARG A 176 -9.37 -0.35 -14.58
N ALA A 177 -10.60 -0.15 -15.02
CA ALA A 177 -11.67 -1.12 -14.94
C ALA A 177 -12.01 -1.71 -16.32
N TYR A 178 -10.97 -2.08 -17.08
CA TYR A 178 -11.08 -2.84 -18.33
C TYR A 178 -9.81 -3.63 -18.61
N GLU A 179 -9.93 -4.72 -19.36
CA GLU A 179 -8.84 -5.59 -19.74
C GLU A 179 -8.98 -6.06 -21.19
N TRP A 180 -7.89 -5.94 -21.97
CA TRP A 180 -7.78 -6.53 -23.29
C TRP A 180 -7.64 -8.06 -23.20
N SER A 181 -8.31 -8.79 -24.11
CA SER A 181 -8.02 -10.20 -24.30
C SER A 181 -6.61 -10.39 -24.88
N PRO A 182 -5.95 -11.55 -24.67
CA PRO A 182 -4.54 -11.75 -25.04
C PRO A 182 -4.18 -11.47 -26.49
N LYS A 183 -5.14 -11.66 -27.42
CA LYS A 183 -4.94 -11.40 -28.87
C LYS A 183 -5.51 -10.06 -29.35
N GLY A 184 -6.17 -9.30 -28.47
CA GLY A 184 -6.77 -8.02 -28.82
C GLY A 184 -8.15 -8.09 -29.49
N ASN A 185 -8.79 -9.29 -29.58
CA ASN A 185 -10.11 -9.43 -30.20
C ASN A 185 -11.23 -8.86 -29.35
N TYR A 186 -11.06 -8.84 -28.03
CA TYR A 186 -12.08 -8.40 -27.09
C TYR A 186 -11.54 -7.44 -26.04
N ILE A 187 -12.45 -6.61 -25.50
CA ILE A 187 -12.22 -5.83 -24.28
C ILE A 187 -13.31 -6.20 -23.27
N ALA A 188 -12.90 -6.70 -22.11
CA ALA A 188 -13.80 -6.82 -20.96
C ALA A 188 -13.74 -5.53 -20.15
N TYR A 189 -14.89 -4.99 -19.76
CA TYR A 189 -14.95 -3.76 -18.99
C TYR A 189 -16.05 -3.77 -17.95
N TYR A 190 -15.82 -3.03 -16.87
CA TYR A 190 -16.81 -2.75 -15.84
C TYR A 190 -17.71 -1.60 -16.26
N ARG A 191 -18.97 -1.74 -15.95
CA ARG A 191 -19.95 -0.66 -15.93
C ARG A 191 -20.47 -0.53 -14.51
N PHE A 192 -20.24 0.60 -13.86
CA PHE A 192 -20.78 0.94 -12.56
C PHE A 192 -21.99 1.86 -12.74
N ASP A 193 -23.11 1.50 -12.13
CA ASP A 193 -24.24 2.39 -11.93
C ASP A 193 -24.24 2.82 -10.47
N GLU A 194 -23.75 4.02 -10.21
CA GLU A 194 -23.68 4.63 -8.88
C GLU A 194 -24.83 5.60 -8.59
N SER A 195 -25.90 5.59 -9.40
CA SER A 195 -27.05 6.50 -9.25
C SER A 195 -27.73 6.35 -7.89
N GLY A 196 -27.79 5.13 -7.34
CA GLY A 196 -28.34 4.83 -6.02
C GLY A 196 -27.40 5.10 -4.84
N VAL A 197 -26.12 5.30 -5.09
CA VAL A 197 -25.11 5.53 -4.03
C VAL A 197 -25.27 6.95 -3.48
N LYS A 198 -25.13 7.10 -2.15
CA LYS A 198 -25.19 8.42 -1.51
C LYS A 198 -23.98 9.27 -1.86
N GLU A 199 -24.23 10.57 -2.01
CA GLU A 199 -23.16 11.56 -2.20
C GLU A 199 -22.59 12.01 -0.86
N PHE A 200 -21.28 12.20 -0.84
CA PHE A 200 -20.58 12.96 0.20
C PHE A 200 -20.18 14.34 -0.37
N ASN A 201 -20.28 15.37 0.46
CA ASN A 201 -19.92 16.74 0.10
C ASN A 201 -18.75 17.22 0.94
N MET A 202 -17.68 17.67 0.28
CA MET A 202 -16.56 18.35 0.91
C MET A 202 -16.57 19.83 0.54
N THR A 203 -16.45 20.70 1.54
CA THR A 203 -16.30 22.13 1.32
C THR A 203 -14.86 22.48 1.00
N MET A 204 -14.64 23.14 -0.15
CA MET A 204 -13.35 23.60 -0.63
C MET A 204 -13.22 25.12 -0.37
N TYR A 205 -12.05 25.54 0.15
CA TYR A 205 -11.80 26.89 0.66
C TYR A 205 -10.81 27.68 -0.24
N ASP A 206 -10.89 27.50 -1.56
CA ASP A 206 -9.93 28.08 -2.49
C ASP A 206 -10.23 29.52 -2.89
N ASN A 207 -11.48 29.97 -2.72
CA ASN A 207 -11.97 31.25 -3.20
C ASN A 207 -12.68 32.04 -2.10
N ALA A 208 -13.06 33.31 -2.40
CA ALA A 208 -13.82 34.14 -1.49
C ALA A 208 -15.19 33.53 -1.11
N HIS A 209 -15.80 32.79 -2.02
CA HIS A 209 -16.95 31.94 -1.77
C HIS A 209 -16.51 30.48 -1.87
N ASN A 210 -16.82 29.69 -0.85
CA ASN A 210 -16.53 28.27 -0.82
C ASN A 210 -17.22 27.55 -1.98
N SER A 211 -16.60 26.48 -2.48
CA SER A 211 -17.21 25.56 -3.42
C SER A 211 -17.42 24.19 -2.80
N ASP A 212 -18.30 23.41 -3.40
CA ASP A 212 -18.56 22.04 -2.99
C ASP A 212 -17.91 21.06 -3.96
N TYR A 213 -17.19 20.06 -3.42
CA TYR A 213 -16.78 18.88 -4.17
C TYR A 213 -17.67 17.71 -3.75
N ARG A 214 -18.50 17.22 -4.68
CA ARG A 214 -19.47 16.14 -4.46
C ARG A 214 -19.07 14.90 -5.22
N TYR A 215 -19.06 13.76 -4.54
CA TYR A 215 -18.77 12.46 -5.14
C TYR A 215 -19.51 11.35 -4.40
N LYS A 216 -19.62 10.18 -5.04
CA LYS A 216 -20.30 9.02 -4.46
C LYS A 216 -19.38 8.33 -3.46
N TYR A 217 -19.88 8.14 -2.24
CA TYR A 217 -19.16 7.47 -1.16
C TYR A 217 -20.14 6.69 -0.29
N PRO A 218 -20.24 5.37 -0.48
CA PRO A 218 -21.12 4.53 0.33
C PRO A 218 -20.51 4.30 1.69
N LYS A 219 -21.17 4.74 2.77
CA LYS A 219 -20.77 4.41 4.14
C LYS A 219 -21.28 3.03 4.53
N ALA A 220 -20.75 2.49 5.62
CA ALA A 220 -21.20 1.22 6.18
C ALA A 220 -22.73 1.18 6.34
N GLY A 221 -23.39 0.22 5.71
CA GLY A 221 -24.83 0.07 5.65
C GLY A 221 -25.53 0.77 4.49
N ASP A 222 -24.83 1.57 3.69
CA ASP A 222 -25.36 2.20 2.48
C ASP A 222 -25.38 1.23 1.29
N ASP A 223 -26.15 1.58 0.26
CA ASP A 223 -26.20 0.83 -1.00
C ASP A 223 -24.90 0.99 -1.77
N ASN A 224 -24.50 -0.08 -2.48
CA ASN A 224 -23.36 -0.12 -3.39
C ASN A 224 -23.75 0.32 -4.80
N SER A 225 -22.76 0.65 -5.63
CA SER A 225 -22.93 0.69 -7.08
C SER A 225 -23.39 -0.67 -7.61
N VAL A 226 -24.29 -0.67 -8.61
CA VAL A 226 -24.58 -1.89 -9.37
C VAL A 226 -23.46 -2.10 -10.37
N VAL A 227 -22.76 -3.24 -10.27
CA VAL A 227 -21.58 -3.55 -11.08
C VAL A 227 -21.92 -4.61 -12.12
N GLU A 228 -21.64 -4.28 -13.38
CA GLU A 228 -21.86 -5.14 -14.52
C GLU A 228 -20.56 -5.29 -15.32
N ILE A 229 -20.33 -6.52 -15.83
CA ILE A 229 -19.20 -6.79 -16.73
C ILE A 229 -19.72 -7.00 -18.14
N TYR A 230 -19.14 -6.26 -19.07
CA TYR A 230 -19.40 -6.40 -20.51
C TYR A 230 -18.14 -6.84 -21.23
N ILE A 231 -18.32 -7.60 -22.30
CA ILE A 231 -17.27 -8.01 -23.22
C ILE A 231 -17.60 -7.42 -24.59
N TYR A 232 -16.75 -6.53 -25.07
CA TYR A 232 -16.86 -5.88 -26.36
C TYR A 232 -16.02 -6.63 -27.41
N ASP A 233 -16.65 -7.06 -28.49
CA ASP A 233 -15.97 -7.61 -29.67
C ASP A 233 -15.50 -6.46 -30.55
N VAL A 234 -14.19 -6.30 -30.67
CA VAL A 234 -13.56 -5.17 -31.39
C VAL A 234 -13.80 -5.27 -32.89
N ASN A 235 -13.86 -6.50 -33.43
CA ASN A 235 -14.00 -6.73 -34.88
C ASN A 235 -15.45 -6.55 -35.35
N ASN A 236 -16.43 -6.96 -34.54
CA ASN A 236 -17.83 -6.95 -34.88
C ASN A 236 -18.62 -5.77 -34.27
N ALA A 237 -18.00 -4.99 -33.40
CA ALA A 237 -18.61 -3.90 -32.64
C ALA A 237 -19.88 -4.34 -31.84
N THR A 238 -19.87 -5.58 -31.33
CA THR A 238 -20.98 -6.13 -30.53
C THR A 238 -20.57 -6.28 -29.06
N LYS A 239 -21.57 -6.41 -28.18
CA LYS A 239 -21.35 -6.55 -26.73
C LYS A 239 -22.09 -7.75 -26.18
N ALA A 240 -21.43 -8.52 -25.35
CA ALA A 240 -22.01 -9.54 -24.50
C ALA A 240 -21.94 -9.10 -23.02
N LYS A 241 -23.04 -9.25 -22.29
CA LYS A 241 -23.06 -9.01 -20.84
C LYS A 241 -22.78 -10.31 -20.12
N ALA A 242 -21.83 -10.31 -19.19
CA ALA A 242 -21.55 -11.47 -18.34
C ALA A 242 -22.77 -11.83 -17.48
N GLN A 243 -23.14 -13.11 -17.47
CA GLN A 243 -24.33 -13.63 -16.80
C GLN A 243 -23.94 -14.27 -15.48
N TYR A 244 -24.23 -13.62 -14.39
CA TYR A 244 -24.01 -14.11 -13.02
C TYR A 244 -25.14 -13.64 -12.10
N GLU A 245 -25.20 -14.21 -10.90
CA GLU A 245 -26.11 -13.78 -9.86
C GLU A 245 -25.87 -12.29 -9.53
N THR A 246 -26.89 -11.47 -9.75
CA THR A 246 -26.89 -10.03 -9.49
C THR A 246 -27.44 -9.73 -8.11
N GLY A 247 -27.30 -8.48 -7.66
CA GLY A 247 -27.77 -8.01 -6.36
C GLY A 247 -26.65 -7.26 -5.64
N ASP A 248 -26.59 -7.40 -4.34
CA ASP A 248 -25.60 -6.72 -3.51
C ASP A 248 -24.29 -7.54 -3.47
N ILE A 249 -23.50 -7.35 -4.51
CA ILE A 249 -22.29 -8.12 -4.80
C ILE A 249 -21.12 -7.21 -5.15
N TYR A 250 -19.92 -7.77 -5.13
CA TYR A 250 -18.70 -7.15 -5.63
C TYR A 250 -18.06 -7.98 -6.74
N ILE A 251 -17.37 -7.31 -7.66
CA ILE A 251 -16.51 -7.92 -8.68
C ILE A 251 -15.09 -7.36 -8.50
N PRO A 252 -14.31 -7.88 -7.53
CA PRO A 252 -12.99 -7.32 -7.22
C PRO A 252 -11.94 -7.48 -8.32
N ARG A 253 -12.09 -8.44 -9.23
CA ARG A 253 -11.17 -8.66 -10.36
C ARG A 253 -11.87 -9.27 -11.57
N ILE A 254 -11.33 -8.99 -12.76
CA ILE A 254 -11.54 -9.75 -13.98
C ILE A 254 -10.20 -10.13 -14.60
N LYS A 255 -10.10 -11.27 -15.27
CA LYS A 255 -8.88 -11.68 -15.96
C LYS A 255 -9.16 -12.64 -17.10
N TRP A 256 -8.54 -12.38 -18.23
CA TRP A 256 -8.58 -13.31 -19.36
C TRP A 256 -7.74 -14.56 -19.07
N THR A 257 -8.21 -15.70 -19.57
CA THR A 257 -7.39 -16.91 -19.67
C THR A 257 -6.30 -16.72 -20.74
N THR A 258 -5.51 -17.76 -21.02
CA THR A 258 -4.47 -17.67 -22.06
C THR A 258 -5.00 -17.59 -23.49
N ASP A 259 -6.31 -17.78 -23.70
CA ASP A 259 -6.98 -17.57 -24.97
C ASP A 259 -8.14 -16.55 -24.83
N ASP A 260 -8.61 -16.02 -25.98
CA ASP A 260 -9.63 -14.99 -26.01
C ASP A 260 -11.06 -15.48 -25.72
N ARG A 261 -11.27 -16.76 -25.46
CA ARG A 261 -12.61 -17.34 -25.37
C ARG A 261 -13.24 -17.24 -23.98
N GLN A 262 -12.41 -17.16 -22.94
CA GLN A 262 -12.88 -17.22 -21.56
C GLN A 262 -12.31 -16.07 -20.74
N LEU A 263 -13.22 -15.29 -20.13
CA LEU A 263 -12.92 -14.32 -19.10
C LEU A 263 -13.24 -14.91 -17.73
N VAL A 264 -12.34 -14.81 -16.76
CA VAL A 264 -12.65 -15.13 -15.37
C VAL A 264 -13.08 -13.89 -14.64
N VAL A 265 -14.30 -13.93 -14.06
CA VAL A 265 -14.90 -12.88 -13.26
C VAL A 265 -14.88 -13.33 -11.80
N PHE A 266 -14.32 -12.51 -10.92
CA PHE A 266 -14.32 -12.75 -9.47
C PHE A 266 -15.61 -12.18 -8.89
N TRP A 267 -16.54 -13.04 -8.58
CA TRP A 267 -17.80 -12.70 -7.93
C TRP A 267 -17.68 -12.86 -6.43
N MET A 268 -18.10 -11.87 -5.65
CA MET A 268 -18.03 -11.88 -4.20
C MET A 268 -19.33 -11.34 -3.61
N ASN A 269 -19.85 -12.00 -2.58
CA ASN A 269 -21.02 -11.51 -1.86
C ASN A 269 -20.68 -10.29 -0.99
N ARG A 270 -21.70 -9.52 -0.55
CA ARG A 270 -21.51 -8.33 0.29
C ARG A 270 -20.71 -8.57 1.57
N HIS A 271 -20.91 -9.69 2.26
CA HIS A 271 -20.12 -10.05 3.44
C HIS A 271 -18.66 -10.42 3.13
N GLN A 272 -18.29 -10.46 1.86
CA GLN A 272 -16.94 -10.79 1.38
C GLN A 272 -16.39 -12.11 1.93
N ASN A 273 -17.27 -13.04 2.28
CA ASN A 273 -16.92 -14.34 2.84
C ASN A 273 -17.19 -15.52 1.87
N VAL A 274 -17.69 -15.23 0.68
CA VAL A 274 -17.85 -16.17 -0.43
C VAL A 274 -17.25 -15.53 -1.67
N LEU A 275 -16.22 -16.16 -2.24
CA LEU A 275 -15.59 -15.79 -3.51
C LEU A 275 -15.87 -16.89 -4.53
N LYS A 276 -16.42 -16.54 -5.69
CA LYS A 276 -16.58 -17.44 -6.84
C LYS A 276 -15.71 -16.94 -7.99
N LEU A 277 -14.92 -17.81 -8.59
CA LEU A 277 -14.29 -17.58 -9.88
C LEU A 277 -15.25 -18.08 -10.95
N LEU A 278 -15.76 -17.20 -11.79
CA LEU A 278 -16.73 -17.52 -12.84
C LEU A 278 -16.03 -17.51 -14.19
N SER A 279 -16.00 -18.65 -14.89
CA SER A 279 -15.56 -18.73 -16.28
C SER A 279 -16.69 -18.24 -17.18
N THR A 280 -16.45 -17.14 -17.90
CA THR A 280 -17.44 -16.44 -18.74
C THR A 280 -17.02 -16.51 -20.20
N GLU A 281 -17.90 -17.04 -21.06
CA GLU A 281 -17.67 -17.14 -22.50
C GLU A 281 -17.74 -15.75 -23.15
N ALA A 282 -16.71 -15.38 -23.91
CA ALA A 282 -16.55 -14.04 -24.46
C ALA A 282 -17.68 -13.62 -25.41
N THR A 283 -18.20 -14.54 -26.22
CA THR A 283 -19.19 -14.23 -27.26
C THR A 283 -20.62 -14.16 -26.75
N THR A 284 -20.96 -14.93 -25.73
CA THR A 284 -22.33 -15.07 -25.21
C THR A 284 -22.53 -14.44 -23.84
N GLY A 285 -21.45 -14.18 -23.11
CA GLY A 285 -21.50 -13.75 -21.72
C GLY A 285 -21.94 -14.86 -20.74
N LYS A 286 -22.17 -16.09 -21.20
CA LYS A 286 -22.61 -17.19 -20.34
C LYS A 286 -21.51 -17.55 -19.35
N SER A 287 -21.83 -17.56 -18.05
CA SER A 287 -20.89 -17.85 -16.98
C SER A 287 -21.19 -19.20 -16.33
N SER A 288 -20.14 -19.86 -15.87
CA SER A 288 -20.21 -21.06 -15.02
C SER A 288 -19.18 -20.96 -13.89
N THR A 289 -19.50 -21.52 -12.73
CA THR A 289 -18.58 -21.49 -11.59
C THR A 289 -17.38 -22.41 -11.87
N LEU A 290 -16.19 -21.82 -11.89
CA LEU A 290 -14.91 -22.50 -11.99
C LEU A 290 -14.42 -22.96 -10.61
N TYR A 291 -14.50 -22.08 -9.60
CA TYR A 291 -14.04 -22.34 -8.24
C TYR A 291 -14.86 -21.52 -7.25
N GLU A 292 -15.05 -22.05 -6.04
CA GLU A 292 -15.69 -21.35 -4.93
C GLU A 292 -14.85 -21.48 -3.66
N GLU A 293 -14.60 -20.36 -2.98
CA GLU A 293 -13.97 -20.28 -1.67
C GLU A 293 -14.92 -19.65 -0.67
N LYS A 294 -15.04 -20.27 0.52
CA LYS A 294 -15.83 -19.78 1.64
C LYS A 294 -14.97 -19.65 2.88
N ASN A 295 -15.21 -18.60 3.64
CA ASN A 295 -14.53 -18.37 4.90
C ASN A 295 -15.54 -18.02 5.98
N LYS A 296 -15.29 -18.39 7.21
CA LYS A 296 -16.16 -18.02 8.35
C LYS A 296 -16.08 -16.51 8.68
N TYR A 297 -15.00 -15.86 8.29
CA TYR A 297 -14.74 -14.44 8.46
C TYR A 297 -14.93 -13.71 7.13
N PHE A 298 -13.87 -13.59 6.35
CA PHE A 298 -13.83 -13.00 5.02
C PHE A 298 -12.75 -13.67 4.16
N VAL A 299 -12.89 -13.60 2.85
CA VAL A 299 -11.87 -14.04 1.88
C VAL A 299 -11.07 -12.83 1.45
N GLU A 300 -9.74 -12.89 1.55
CA GLU A 300 -8.86 -11.84 1.03
C GLU A 300 -8.71 -11.94 -0.48
N ILE A 301 -8.79 -10.79 -1.15
CA ILE A 301 -8.47 -10.69 -2.56
C ILE A 301 -6.96 -10.45 -2.70
N ASN A 302 -6.36 -11.18 -3.62
CA ASN A 302 -4.95 -11.05 -3.98
C ASN A 302 -4.75 -11.22 -5.47
N ASP A 303 -3.58 -10.86 -5.97
CA ASP A 303 -3.22 -10.92 -7.38
C ASP A 303 -2.26 -12.09 -7.70
N ASP A 304 -2.11 -13.06 -6.79
CA ASP A 304 -1.28 -14.26 -6.97
C ASP A 304 -2.01 -15.34 -7.78
N TRP A 305 -2.27 -15.05 -9.03
CA TRP A 305 -2.92 -16.01 -9.91
C TRP A 305 -2.40 -15.93 -11.35
N TRP A 306 -2.16 -17.10 -11.94
CA TRP A 306 -1.62 -17.26 -13.29
C TRP A 306 -2.32 -18.39 -14.03
N PHE A 307 -2.84 -18.10 -15.21
CA PHE A 307 -3.23 -19.14 -16.14
C PHE A 307 -1.99 -19.67 -16.84
N LEU A 308 -1.78 -20.99 -16.78
CA LEU A 308 -0.64 -21.63 -17.44
C LEU A 308 -0.87 -21.74 -18.95
N LYS A 309 0.23 -21.67 -19.71
CA LYS A 309 0.19 -21.77 -21.18
C LYS A 309 -0.29 -23.11 -21.69
N ASP A 310 -0.37 -24.14 -20.82
CA ASP A 310 -0.95 -25.45 -21.17
C ASP A 310 -2.47 -25.39 -21.41
N GLY A 311 -3.13 -24.27 -21.09
CA GLY A 311 -4.56 -24.05 -21.25
C GLY A 311 -5.45 -24.97 -20.40
N LYS A 312 -4.89 -25.59 -19.35
CA LYS A 312 -5.58 -26.58 -18.50
C LYS A 312 -5.50 -26.26 -17.02
N HIS A 313 -4.50 -25.48 -16.60
CA HIS A 313 -4.23 -25.22 -15.20
C HIS A 313 -4.06 -23.74 -14.90
N PHE A 314 -4.28 -23.38 -13.64
CA PHE A 314 -3.94 -22.06 -13.10
C PHE A 314 -3.38 -22.19 -11.69
N LEU A 315 -2.59 -21.19 -11.31
CA LEU A 315 -2.09 -21.01 -9.95
C LEU A 315 -2.96 -19.98 -9.24
N PHE A 316 -3.23 -20.21 -7.97
CA PHE A 316 -3.93 -19.27 -7.12
C PHE A 316 -3.49 -19.45 -5.66
N SER A 317 -3.46 -18.36 -4.88
CA SER A 317 -3.16 -18.44 -3.46
C SER A 317 -4.43 -18.36 -2.61
N SER A 318 -4.46 -19.12 -1.50
CA SER A 318 -5.58 -19.17 -0.58
C SER A 318 -5.10 -19.39 0.86
N GLU A 319 -5.89 -18.95 1.84
CA GLU A 319 -5.69 -19.17 3.27
C GLU A 319 -6.46 -20.40 3.80
N MET A 320 -7.04 -21.22 2.94
CA MET A 320 -7.94 -22.33 3.32
C MET A 320 -7.36 -23.30 4.37
N ASN A 321 -6.02 -23.34 4.51
CA ASN A 321 -5.31 -24.17 5.49
C ASN A 321 -4.71 -23.34 6.65
N GLY A 322 -5.25 -22.16 6.92
CA GLY A 322 -4.86 -21.28 8.02
C GLY A 322 -3.67 -20.36 7.77
N TYR A 323 -2.93 -20.55 6.67
CA TYR A 323 -1.85 -19.70 6.19
C TYR A 323 -1.99 -19.53 4.68
N ARG A 324 -1.58 -18.36 4.15
CA ARG A 324 -1.61 -18.13 2.71
C ARG A 324 -0.59 -18.99 1.99
N HIS A 325 -1.08 -19.92 1.16
CA HIS A 325 -0.30 -20.87 0.38
C HIS A 325 -0.70 -20.85 -1.09
N LEU A 326 0.19 -21.39 -1.94
CA LEU A 326 -0.03 -21.54 -3.38
C LEU A 326 -0.61 -22.90 -3.68
N TYR A 327 -1.57 -22.92 -4.62
CA TYR A 327 -2.23 -24.12 -5.11
C TYR A 327 -2.24 -24.14 -6.63
N LEU A 328 -2.13 -25.34 -7.19
CA LEU A 328 -2.36 -25.61 -8.60
C LEU A 328 -3.78 -26.13 -8.77
N TYR A 329 -4.55 -25.47 -9.63
CA TYR A 329 -5.92 -25.82 -9.97
C TYR A 329 -6.02 -26.28 -11.42
N GLY A 330 -6.97 -27.16 -11.72
CA GLY A 330 -7.43 -27.39 -13.08
C GLY A 330 -8.46 -26.34 -13.51
N LEU A 331 -8.60 -26.09 -14.80
CA LEU A 331 -9.71 -25.28 -15.34
C LEU A 331 -11.08 -25.97 -15.18
N ASP A 332 -11.13 -27.16 -14.60
CA ASP A 332 -12.34 -27.86 -14.12
C ASP A 332 -12.68 -27.48 -12.66
N GLY A 333 -11.94 -26.54 -12.06
CA GLY A 333 -12.13 -26.07 -10.69
C GLY A 333 -11.56 -26.97 -9.60
N THR A 334 -10.98 -28.12 -9.96
CA THR A 334 -10.43 -29.05 -8.97
C THR A 334 -9.04 -28.62 -8.51
N ILE A 335 -8.79 -28.73 -7.19
CA ILE A 335 -7.44 -28.55 -6.65
C ILE A 335 -6.60 -29.77 -7.06
N LYS A 336 -5.58 -29.54 -7.88
CA LYS A 336 -4.65 -30.60 -8.30
C LYS A 336 -3.54 -30.81 -7.28
N LYS A 337 -3.03 -29.71 -6.67
CA LYS A 337 -1.92 -29.80 -5.72
C LYS A 337 -1.83 -28.54 -4.82
N GLN A 338 -1.49 -28.73 -3.55
CA GLN A 338 -0.95 -27.69 -2.70
C GLN A 338 0.57 -27.61 -2.88
N LEU A 339 1.09 -26.45 -3.28
CA LEU A 339 2.48 -26.26 -3.69
C LEU A 339 3.40 -25.79 -2.56
N THR A 340 2.87 -24.99 -1.64
CA THR A 340 3.60 -24.50 -0.47
C THR A 340 2.89 -24.92 0.81
N LYS A 341 3.64 -25.13 1.91
CA LYS A 341 3.11 -25.68 3.16
C LYS A 341 3.82 -25.08 4.37
N GLY A 342 3.26 -25.29 5.56
CA GLY A 342 3.87 -24.91 6.84
C GLY A 342 3.19 -23.71 7.49
N ASN A 343 3.77 -23.22 8.57
CA ASN A 343 3.23 -22.15 9.41
C ASN A 343 3.84 -20.78 9.05
N ALA A 344 3.98 -20.50 7.77
CA ALA A 344 4.47 -19.23 7.24
C ALA A 344 3.75 -18.89 5.94
N GLU A 345 3.45 -17.62 5.74
CA GLU A 345 2.64 -17.15 4.62
C GLU A 345 3.50 -16.83 3.39
N VAL A 346 3.05 -17.24 2.22
CA VAL A 346 3.51 -16.69 0.95
C VAL A 346 3.04 -15.22 0.88
N THR A 347 3.98 -14.32 0.61
CA THR A 347 3.69 -12.88 0.58
C THR A 347 3.60 -12.33 -0.83
N GLU A 348 4.26 -12.97 -1.78
CA GLU A 348 4.33 -12.55 -3.18
C GLU A 348 4.74 -13.73 -4.07
N VAL A 349 4.16 -13.87 -5.25
CA VAL A 349 4.67 -14.73 -6.32
C VAL A 349 5.54 -13.88 -7.25
N ASN A 350 6.83 -14.16 -7.27
CA ASN A 350 7.83 -13.39 -8.02
C ASN A 350 7.92 -13.83 -9.49
N GLY A 351 7.39 -15.03 -9.83
CA GLY A 351 7.30 -15.49 -11.20
C GLY A 351 7.04 -16.99 -11.35
N VAL A 352 6.55 -17.36 -12.52
CA VAL A 352 6.24 -18.74 -12.91
C VAL A 352 7.04 -19.12 -14.15
N ASP A 353 8.04 -19.97 -13.96
CA ASP A 353 8.86 -20.53 -15.03
C ASP A 353 8.19 -21.83 -15.54
N GLU A 354 7.35 -21.68 -16.54
CA GLU A 354 6.62 -22.83 -17.12
C GLU A 354 7.53 -23.79 -17.89
N VAL A 355 8.66 -23.32 -18.40
CA VAL A 355 9.63 -24.14 -19.15
C VAL A 355 10.29 -25.15 -18.21
N ASN A 356 10.77 -24.69 -17.07
CA ASN A 356 11.41 -25.53 -16.07
C ASN A 356 10.45 -26.04 -15.00
N LYS A 357 9.15 -25.69 -15.08
CA LYS A 357 8.09 -26.05 -14.13
C LYS A 357 8.43 -25.62 -12.69
N ARG A 358 8.77 -24.34 -12.51
CA ARG A 358 9.17 -23.75 -11.24
C ARG A 358 8.35 -22.52 -10.91
N ILE A 359 8.14 -22.30 -9.61
CA ILE A 359 7.46 -21.11 -9.09
C ILE A 359 8.41 -20.46 -8.10
N TYR A 360 8.71 -19.18 -8.35
CA TYR A 360 9.53 -18.34 -7.48
C TYR A 360 8.59 -17.48 -6.64
N TYR A 361 8.79 -17.50 -5.33
CA TYR A 361 7.91 -16.78 -4.40
C TYR A 361 8.65 -16.29 -3.17
N THR A 362 8.11 -15.25 -2.54
CA THR A 362 8.59 -14.71 -1.26
C THR A 362 7.67 -15.18 -0.14
N MET A 363 8.26 -15.51 1.01
CA MET A 363 7.58 -16.01 2.18
C MET A 363 7.99 -15.25 3.45
N ALA A 364 7.06 -15.07 4.39
CA ALA A 364 7.31 -14.49 5.71
C ALA A 364 8.03 -15.51 6.60
N TRP A 365 9.33 -15.71 6.39
CA TRP A 365 10.16 -16.72 7.05
C TRP A 365 11.61 -16.22 7.25
N PRO A 366 12.33 -16.58 8.32
CA PRO A 366 11.98 -17.53 9.40
C PRO A 366 11.03 -16.95 10.46
N ARG A 367 10.84 -15.63 10.51
CA ARG A 367 9.93 -14.96 11.42
C ARG A 367 8.89 -14.16 10.62
N PRO A 368 7.74 -13.82 11.18
CA PRO A 368 6.72 -13.00 10.50
C PRO A 368 7.26 -11.67 9.95
N MET A 369 8.28 -11.09 10.57
CA MET A 369 8.89 -9.82 10.16
C MET A 369 9.96 -9.96 9.07
N ASP A 370 10.39 -11.16 8.71
CA ASP A 370 11.40 -11.41 7.67
C ASP A 370 10.73 -11.78 6.33
N ARG A 371 11.46 -11.59 5.23
CA ARG A 371 11.06 -12.03 3.88
C ARG A 371 12.23 -12.75 3.23
N ASN A 372 12.01 -14.01 2.83
CA ASN A 372 12.98 -14.78 2.07
C ASN A 372 12.39 -15.32 0.78
N LEU A 373 13.23 -15.44 -0.24
CA LEU A 373 12.90 -15.92 -1.57
C LEU A 373 13.07 -17.43 -1.65
N PHE A 374 12.07 -18.09 -2.22
CA PHE A 374 12.05 -19.55 -2.41
C PHE A 374 11.73 -19.90 -3.86
N VAL A 375 12.03 -21.12 -4.23
CA VAL A 375 11.58 -21.75 -5.46
C VAL A 375 11.02 -23.13 -5.14
N THR A 376 9.87 -23.47 -5.74
CA THR A 376 9.29 -24.83 -5.69
C THR A 376 8.99 -25.32 -7.09
N ASP A 377 8.90 -26.64 -7.28
CA ASP A 377 8.42 -27.22 -8.52
C ASP A 377 6.89 -27.32 -8.54
N PHE A 378 6.31 -27.64 -9.70
CA PHE A 378 4.85 -27.79 -9.85
C PHE A 378 4.27 -29.01 -9.10
N SER A 379 5.11 -29.86 -8.51
CA SER A 379 4.66 -30.91 -7.60
C SER A 379 4.57 -30.44 -6.15
N GLY A 380 5.21 -29.34 -5.78
CA GLY A 380 5.34 -28.86 -4.40
C GLY A 380 6.19 -29.75 -3.50
N GLU A 381 6.95 -30.72 -4.09
CA GLU A 381 7.77 -31.67 -3.34
C GLU A 381 9.21 -31.18 -3.14
N LYS A 382 9.70 -30.37 -4.09
CA LYS A 382 11.07 -29.86 -4.08
C LYS A 382 11.04 -28.36 -3.90
N THR A 383 11.31 -27.91 -2.69
CA THR A 383 11.40 -26.49 -2.33
C THR A 383 12.81 -26.15 -1.86
N TYR A 384 13.34 -25.05 -2.38
CA TYR A 384 14.67 -24.55 -2.04
C TYR A 384 14.61 -23.07 -1.66
N ALA A 385 15.37 -22.67 -0.64
CA ALA A 385 15.54 -21.26 -0.30
C ALA A 385 16.64 -20.66 -1.19
N LEU A 386 16.32 -19.59 -1.89
CA LEU A 386 17.28 -18.82 -2.69
C LEU A 386 17.95 -17.71 -1.87
N THR A 387 17.29 -17.25 -0.79
CA THR A 387 17.87 -16.38 0.22
C THR A 387 17.67 -17.00 1.61
N GLN A 388 18.52 -16.66 2.56
CA GLN A 388 18.49 -17.23 3.90
C GLN A 388 18.79 -16.16 4.95
N GLY A 389 18.40 -16.45 6.19
CA GLY A 389 18.67 -15.59 7.34
C GLY A 389 17.58 -14.56 7.61
N GLU A 390 17.92 -13.63 8.49
CA GLU A 390 17.01 -12.56 8.91
C GLU A 390 17.16 -11.35 7.98
N GLY A 391 16.06 -10.70 7.68
CA GLY A 391 16.01 -9.52 6.85
C GLY A 391 14.86 -9.53 5.84
N TRP A 392 14.89 -8.55 4.95
CA TRP A 392 13.86 -8.34 3.96
C TRP A 392 14.45 -8.45 2.57
N ASN A 393 14.07 -9.48 1.85
CA ASN A 393 14.47 -9.73 0.48
C ASN A 393 13.30 -9.44 -0.46
N ARG A 394 13.59 -8.77 -1.59
CA ARG A 394 12.72 -8.60 -2.75
C ARG A 394 13.51 -8.94 -3.99
N ALA A 395 12.90 -9.61 -4.94
CA ALA A 395 13.55 -10.05 -6.17
C ALA A 395 12.79 -9.62 -7.42
N THR A 396 13.54 -9.31 -8.49
CA THR A 396 13.00 -9.15 -9.83
C THR A 396 13.78 -10.08 -10.74
N PHE A 397 13.08 -10.99 -11.43
CA PHE A 397 13.69 -11.97 -12.34
C PHE A 397 13.79 -11.41 -13.75
N ASN A 398 14.77 -11.92 -14.50
CA ASN A 398 14.81 -11.79 -15.95
C ASN A 398 13.80 -12.78 -16.60
N GLU A 399 13.57 -12.64 -17.91
CA GLU A 399 12.53 -13.37 -18.64
C GLU A 399 12.68 -14.92 -18.60
N ASP A 400 13.92 -15.42 -18.56
CA ASP A 400 14.21 -16.87 -18.55
C ASP A 400 14.47 -17.43 -17.15
N PHE A 401 14.30 -16.64 -16.11
CA PHE A 401 14.53 -17.00 -14.71
C PHE A 401 15.94 -17.50 -14.38
N SER A 402 16.91 -17.25 -15.25
CA SER A 402 18.31 -17.63 -15.00
C SER A 402 19.02 -16.70 -13.99
N LYS A 403 18.52 -15.45 -13.86
CA LYS A 403 19.05 -14.42 -12.97
C LYS A 403 17.96 -13.64 -12.30
N PHE A 404 18.30 -13.03 -11.15
CA PHE A 404 17.44 -12.05 -10.51
C PHE A 404 18.24 -10.94 -9.85
N ILE A 405 17.66 -9.74 -9.81
CA ILE A 405 18.16 -8.61 -9.02
C ILE A 405 17.57 -8.76 -7.63
N LEU A 406 18.46 -8.89 -6.64
CA LEU A 406 18.10 -8.99 -5.24
C LEU A 406 18.25 -7.63 -4.55
N TYR A 407 17.18 -7.21 -3.88
CA TYR A 407 17.14 -6.05 -2.98
C TYR A 407 17.04 -6.57 -1.55
N TYR A 408 18.10 -6.40 -0.78
CA TYR A 408 18.16 -6.84 0.62
C TYR A 408 18.31 -5.66 1.56
N SER A 409 17.63 -5.69 2.69
CA SER A 409 17.83 -4.79 3.82
C SER A 409 17.45 -5.47 5.12
N ASN A 410 17.81 -4.85 6.25
CA ASN A 410 17.22 -5.17 7.55
C ASN A 410 16.89 -3.88 8.30
N ILE A 411 16.32 -3.99 9.50
CA ILE A 411 15.84 -2.83 10.27
C ILE A 411 16.93 -1.78 10.52
N ASN A 412 18.21 -2.18 10.59
CA ASN A 412 19.37 -1.33 10.86
C ASN A 412 20.32 -1.15 9.66
N THR A 413 20.10 -1.88 8.56
CA THR A 413 20.98 -1.87 7.41
C THR A 413 20.25 -1.33 6.17
N PRO A 414 20.74 -0.23 5.58
CA PRO A 414 20.22 0.28 4.30
C PRO A 414 20.29 -0.77 3.20
N GLN A 415 19.42 -0.57 2.19
CA GLN A 415 19.26 -1.48 1.07
C GLN A 415 20.60 -1.73 0.35
N THR A 416 20.89 -2.99 0.09
CA THR A 416 21.91 -3.46 -0.86
C THR A 416 21.22 -4.03 -2.09
N VAL A 417 21.85 -3.88 -3.26
CA VAL A 417 21.32 -4.36 -4.54
C VAL A 417 22.38 -5.18 -5.24
N SER A 418 22.04 -6.40 -5.61
CA SER A 418 22.97 -7.34 -6.25
C SER A 418 22.31 -8.17 -7.34
N LEU A 419 23.08 -8.61 -8.32
CA LEU A 419 22.69 -9.59 -9.32
C LEU A 419 23.00 -10.98 -8.79
N GLN A 420 22.03 -11.85 -8.85
CA GLN A 420 22.11 -13.26 -8.45
C GLN A 420 21.89 -14.15 -9.66
N GLN A 421 22.67 -15.22 -9.76
CA GLN A 421 22.48 -16.28 -10.74
C GLN A 421 21.78 -17.47 -10.10
N VAL A 422 20.75 -18.00 -10.75
CA VAL A 422 20.07 -19.24 -10.33
C VAL A 422 20.89 -20.42 -10.80
N MET A 423 21.37 -21.24 -9.88
CA MET A 423 22.21 -22.40 -10.16
C MET A 423 21.47 -23.70 -9.86
N VAL A 424 21.64 -24.68 -10.72
CA VAL A 424 21.13 -26.04 -10.51
C VAL A 424 22.32 -27.00 -10.42
N ASP A 425 22.49 -27.62 -9.28
CA ASP A 425 23.58 -28.56 -9.06
C ASP A 425 23.34 -29.94 -9.70
N LYS A 426 24.32 -30.83 -9.62
CA LYS A 426 24.27 -32.21 -10.14
C LYS A 426 23.16 -33.06 -9.49
N LYS A 427 22.74 -32.70 -8.28
CA LYS A 427 21.62 -33.36 -7.54
C LYS A 427 20.28 -32.71 -7.80
N LYS A 428 20.23 -31.75 -8.73
CA LYS A 428 19.05 -30.92 -9.08
C LYS A 428 18.56 -30.02 -7.95
N ALA A 429 19.41 -29.75 -6.95
CA ALA A 429 19.13 -28.71 -5.96
C ALA A 429 19.33 -27.32 -6.57
N ILE A 430 18.48 -26.38 -6.19
CA ILE A 430 18.48 -25.01 -6.72
C ILE A 430 18.98 -24.08 -5.64
N ASN A 431 19.95 -23.24 -5.98
CA ASN A 431 20.49 -22.19 -5.13
C ASN A 431 20.72 -20.91 -5.93
N ALA A 432 21.04 -19.83 -5.24
CA ALA A 432 21.43 -18.57 -5.86
C ALA A 432 22.91 -18.26 -5.52
N VAL A 433 23.63 -17.73 -6.50
CA VAL A 433 25.03 -17.31 -6.33
C VAL A 433 25.13 -15.85 -6.75
N GLN A 434 25.73 -15.02 -5.89
CA GLN A 434 25.95 -13.61 -6.17
C GLN A 434 26.97 -13.45 -7.29
N GLU A 435 26.55 -12.83 -8.39
CA GLU A 435 27.41 -12.54 -9.53
C GLU A 435 28.03 -11.13 -9.42
N LYS A 436 27.24 -10.13 -9.01
CA LYS A 436 27.66 -8.72 -8.98
C LYS A 436 26.92 -7.94 -7.90
N VAL A 437 27.60 -6.98 -7.28
CA VAL A 437 26.97 -5.98 -6.41
C VAL A 437 26.83 -4.68 -7.19
N PHE A 438 25.60 -4.14 -7.24
CA PHE A 438 25.29 -2.85 -7.87
C PHE A 438 25.44 -1.68 -6.90
N GLY A 439 25.11 -1.88 -5.61
CA GLY A 439 25.21 -0.84 -4.60
C GLY A 439 24.94 -1.32 -3.19
N GLU A 440 25.58 -0.66 -2.22
CA GLU A 440 25.51 -0.96 -0.78
C GLU A 440 25.21 0.27 0.09
N SER A 441 24.77 1.36 -0.51
CA SER A 441 24.45 2.63 0.16
C SER A 441 25.58 3.19 1.06
N PRO A 442 26.84 3.31 0.57
CA PRO A 442 27.98 3.71 1.42
C PRO A 442 27.86 5.14 1.94
N LYS A 443 27.31 6.07 1.15
CA LYS A 443 27.11 7.47 1.56
C LYS A 443 26.06 7.56 2.68
N LEU A 444 24.92 6.88 2.52
CA LEU A 444 23.92 6.83 3.57
C LEU A 444 24.46 6.19 4.86
N LYS A 445 25.19 5.07 4.76
CA LYS A 445 25.83 4.43 5.93
C LYS A 445 26.80 5.36 6.63
N ALA A 446 27.59 6.15 5.89
CA ALA A 446 28.46 7.16 6.46
C ALA A 446 27.67 8.27 7.17
N THR A 447 26.63 8.80 6.50
CA THR A 447 25.74 9.82 7.08
C THR A 447 25.09 9.32 8.38
N MET A 448 24.58 8.07 8.39
CA MET A 448 24.00 7.48 9.62
C MET A 448 25.00 7.43 10.78
N ARG A 449 26.26 7.10 10.51
CA ARG A 449 27.33 7.12 11.53
C ARG A 449 27.59 8.53 12.03
N ASP A 450 27.71 9.51 11.13
CA ASP A 450 27.96 10.94 11.46
C ASP A 450 26.86 11.51 12.36
N TYR A 451 25.60 11.10 12.09
CA TYR A 451 24.43 11.50 12.86
C TYR A 451 24.12 10.57 14.05
N GLY A 452 24.96 9.58 14.33
CA GLY A 452 24.82 8.69 15.49
C GLY A 452 23.49 7.94 15.54
N PHE A 453 23.05 7.37 14.42
CA PHE A 453 21.81 6.57 14.39
C PHE A 453 21.90 5.41 15.38
N GLY A 454 20.86 5.30 16.23
CA GLY A 454 20.68 4.18 17.15
C GLY A 454 20.24 2.91 16.40
N ALA A 455 20.67 1.76 16.89
CA ALA A 455 20.19 0.48 16.42
C ALA A 455 18.87 0.10 17.11
N ALA A 456 17.86 -0.23 16.31
CA ALA A 456 16.62 -0.80 16.82
C ALA A 456 16.78 -2.30 17.11
N SER A 457 16.07 -2.80 18.09
CA SER A 457 16.03 -4.22 18.45
C SER A 457 14.60 -4.74 18.39
N PHE A 458 14.43 -6.01 18.01
CA PHE A 458 13.14 -6.67 18.13
C PHE A 458 12.86 -7.06 19.59
N ILE A 459 11.62 -6.90 19.99
CA ILE A 459 11.13 -7.27 21.33
C ILE A 459 9.91 -8.19 21.21
N ARG A 460 9.70 -8.99 22.21
CA ARG A 460 8.53 -9.88 22.33
C ARG A 460 7.80 -9.56 23.63
N ILE A 461 6.52 -9.27 23.53
CA ILE A 461 5.71 -8.82 24.65
C ILE A 461 4.55 -9.81 24.84
N PRO A 462 4.44 -10.47 26.00
CA PRO A 462 3.26 -11.29 26.30
C PRO A 462 2.04 -10.39 26.49
N ASN A 463 0.90 -10.77 25.91
CA ASN A 463 -0.37 -10.12 26.21
C ASN A 463 -1.18 -10.90 27.25
N SER A 464 -2.21 -10.28 27.80
CA SER A 464 -3.10 -10.87 28.81
C SER A 464 -3.92 -12.06 28.31
N LYS A 465 -3.91 -12.33 26.99
CA LYS A 465 -4.68 -13.40 26.33
C LYS A 465 -3.84 -14.63 25.98
N GLY A 466 -2.54 -14.64 26.36
CA GLY A 466 -1.63 -15.77 26.13
C GLY A 466 -0.90 -15.72 24.77
N ASP A 467 -1.12 -14.69 23.94
CA ASP A 467 -0.33 -14.47 22.73
C ASP A 467 0.97 -13.73 23.08
N THR A 468 1.97 -13.85 22.20
CA THR A 468 3.19 -13.03 22.27
C THR A 468 3.22 -12.08 21.09
N LEU A 469 3.20 -10.77 21.38
CA LEU A 469 3.22 -9.72 20.38
C LEU A 469 4.66 -9.47 19.91
N ASN A 470 4.83 -9.21 18.60
CA ASN A 470 6.10 -8.76 18.05
C ASN A 470 6.18 -7.23 18.13
N GLY A 471 7.34 -6.71 18.50
CA GLY A 471 7.62 -5.28 18.50
C GLY A 471 9.05 -4.98 18.06
N TRP A 472 9.30 -3.72 17.75
CA TRP A 472 10.66 -3.17 17.72
C TRP A 472 10.76 -2.00 18.68
N MET A 473 11.96 -1.79 19.21
CA MET A 473 12.27 -0.70 20.14
C MET A 473 13.55 -0.01 19.72
N LEU A 474 13.52 1.31 19.66
CA LEU A 474 14.67 2.19 19.50
C LEU A 474 14.90 2.93 20.80
N LYS A 475 16.06 2.70 21.43
CA LYS A 475 16.48 3.38 22.65
C LYS A 475 17.16 4.73 22.35
N PRO A 476 17.13 5.69 23.29
CA PRO A 476 17.84 6.95 23.16
C PRO A 476 19.35 6.77 22.89
N THR A 477 19.92 7.70 22.15
CA THR A 477 21.39 7.79 22.03
C THR A 477 22.00 7.99 23.42
N GLY A 478 22.99 7.17 23.79
CA GLY A 478 23.59 7.18 25.12
C GLY A 478 22.65 6.69 26.23
N PHE A 479 21.80 5.71 25.91
CA PHE A 479 20.89 5.09 26.87
C PHE A 479 21.61 4.61 28.14
N ASP A 480 21.08 5.05 29.31
CA ASP A 480 21.54 4.71 30.64
C ASP A 480 20.39 4.06 31.42
N SER A 481 20.49 2.78 31.76
CA SER A 481 19.44 2.02 32.45
C SER A 481 19.09 2.51 33.85
N THR A 482 19.88 3.42 34.41
CA THR A 482 19.62 4.05 35.72
C THR A 482 18.70 5.28 35.63
N LYS A 483 18.48 5.80 34.41
CA LYS A 483 17.64 6.96 34.14
C LYS A 483 16.25 6.54 33.67
N LYS A 484 15.27 7.43 33.80
CA LYS A 484 13.91 7.23 33.30
C LYS A 484 13.69 8.00 31.99
N TYR A 485 13.07 7.35 31.03
CA TYR A 485 12.81 7.90 29.70
C TYR A 485 11.32 7.90 29.37
N PRO A 486 10.82 8.92 28.66
CA PRO A 486 9.50 8.88 28.07
C PRO A 486 9.46 7.85 26.94
N VAL A 487 8.28 7.25 26.73
CA VAL A 487 8.05 6.24 25.67
C VAL A 487 7.01 6.76 24.70
N LEU A 488 7.30 6.66 23.40
CA LEU A 488 6.33 6.92 22.35
C LEU A 488 6.03 5.65 21.56
N PHE A 489 4.78 5.20 21.62
CA PHE A 489 4.25 4.15 20.77
C PHE A 489 3.90 4.72 19.39
N CYS A 490 4.35 4.07 18.33
CA CYS A 490 4.07 4.39 16.94
C CYS A 490 3.34 3.19 16.34
N ASN A 491 2.05 3.31 16.08
CA ASN A 491 1.23 2.17 15.70
C ASN A 491 0.30 2.51 14.52
N TYR A 492 0.07 1.54 13.63
CA TYR A 492 -1.06 1.52 12.72
C TYR A 492 -2.12 0.55 13.22
N GLY A 493 -1.79 -0.73 13.35
CA GLY A 493 -2.55 -1.76 14.05
C GLY A 493 -3.75 -2.31 13.30
N GLY A 494 -4.05 -1.84 12.08
CA GLY A 494 -5.20 -2.28 11.30
C GLY A 494 -5.08 -3.72 10.80
N PRO A 495 -6.21 -4.37 10.43
CA PRO A 495 -6.24 -5.75 9.99
C PRO A 495 -5.28 -6.02 8.84
N GLY A 496 -4.52 -7.11 8.94
CA GLY A 496 -3.55 -7.54 7.93
C GLY A 496 -2.29 -6.67 7.80
N SER A 497 -2.22 -5.52 8.49
CA SER A 497 -1.05 -4.62 8.42
C SER A 497 0.15 -5.18 9.17
N GLN A 498 1.35 -4.64 8.88
CA GLN A 498 2.58 -4.98 9.60
C GLN A 498 3.48 -3.75 9.74
N GLN A 499 3.73 -3.31 10.97
CA GLN A 499 4.70 -2.24 11.28
C GLN A 499 6.03 -2.81 11.75
N VAL A 500 6.01 -3.99 12.35
CA VAL A 500 7.20 -4.70 12.85
C VAL A 500 7.77 -5.55 11.73
N ALA A 501 8.54 -4.91 10.86
CA ALA A 501 9.17 -5.52 9.69
C ALA A 501 10.69 -5.37 9.74
N ASN A 502 11.41 -6.43 9.41
CA ASN A 502 12.88 -6.44 9.40
C ASN A 502 13.40 -5.85 8.07
N ARG A 503 12.99 -4.62 7.78
CA ARG A 503 13.41 -3.86 6.60
C ARG A 503 13.88 -2.46 6.97
N PHE A 504 14.78 -1.92 6.18
CA PHE A 504 15.21 -0.53 6.34
C PHE A 504 14.04 0.43 6.12
N GLY A 505 13.92 1.42 6.99
CA GLY A 505 12.80 2.37 6.98
C GLY A 505 11.61 1.97 7.85
N ALA A 506 11.54 0.75 8.42
CA ALA A 506 10.57 0.42 9.47
C ALA A 506 10.76 1.34 10.69
N VAL A 507 11.99 1.67 11.01
CA VAL A 507 12.36 2.78 11.92
C VAL A 507 12.74 3.99 11.08
N SER A 508 11.90 5.01 11.08
CA SER A 508 12.08 6.20 10.26
C SER A 508 13.16 7.15 10.82
N ASN A 509 13.66 8.05 9.95
CA ASN A 509 14.59 9.11 10.37
C ASN A 509 14.00 10.02 11.46
N TRP A 510 12.69 10.20 11.49
CA TRP A 510 12.00 10.94 12.56
C TRP A 510 12.04 10.20 13.90
N HIS A 511 11.98 8.87 13.90
CA HIS A 511 12.18 8.06 15.12
C HIS A 511 13.60 8.23 15.65
N GLN A 512 14.61 8.31 14.78
CA GLN A 512 15.99 8.59 15.18
C GLN A 512 16.15 9.98 15.80
N LEU A 513 15.45 11.00 15.25
CA LEU A 513 15.40 12.34 15.86
C LEU A 513 14.83 12.27 17.28
N LEU A 514 13.73 11.56 17.49
CA LEU A 514 13.14 11.40 18.82
C LEU A 514 14.07 10.67 19.80
N ALA A 515 14.77 9.63 19.31
CA ALA A 515 15.76 8.91 20.11
C ALA A 515 16.90 9.84 20.55
N GLN A 516 17.41 10.71 19.67
CA GLN A 516 18.38 11.74 20.06
C GLN A 516 17.82 12.76 21.05
N LYS A 517 16.51 13.00 21.03
CA LYS A 517 15.79 13.83 22.00
C LYS A 517 15.43 13.08 23.29
N GLY A 518 15.97 11.88 23.51
CA GLY A 518 15.82 11.14 24.74
C GLY A 518 14.53 10.33 24.86
N PHE A 519 13.84 10.04 23.77
CA PHE A 519 12.67 9.16 23.78
C PHE A 519 13.04 7.72 23.48
N ILE A 520 12.39 6.79 24.16
CA ILE A 520 12.26 5.42 23.71
C ILE A 520 11.11 5.39 22.69
N VAL A 521 11.38 4.90 21.48
CA VAL A 521 10.36 4.77 20.43
C VAL A 521 10.06 3.30 20.21
N VAL A 522 8.78 2.94 20.20
CA VAL A 522 8.32 1.55 20.15
C VAL A 522 7.21 1.42 19.12
N SER A 523 7.21 0.29 18.41
CA SER A 523 6.05 -0.17 17.64
C SER A 523 5.75 -1.61 17.99
N VAL A 524 4.48 -1.94 18.14
CA VAL A 524 4.02 -3.30 18.50
C VAL A 524 2.88 -3.68 17.56
N ASP A 525 3.06 -4.78 16.84
CA ASP A 525 2.00 -5.37 16.01
C ASP A 525 1.03 -6.15 16.94
N ASN A 526 -0.18 -5.63 17.05
CA ASN A 526 -1.25 -6.21 17.87
C ASN A 526 -1.95 -7.39 17.17
N THR A 527 -2.82 -8.07 17.89
CA THR A 527 -3.80 -9.02 17.33
C THR A 527 -4.54 -8.36 16.16
N GLY A 528 -4.75 -9.11 15.08
CA GLY A 528 -5.33 -8.61 13.82
C GLY A 528 -4.30 -8.27 12.76
N THR A 529 -3.01 -8.08 13.09
CA THR A 529 -1.94 -7.83 12.12
C THR A 529 -1.57 -9.08 11.32
N GLY A 530 -0.89 -8.89 10.19
CA GLY A 530 -0.64 -9.94 9.19
C GLY A 530 0.54 -10.86 9.49
N TYR A 531 0.67 -11.88 8.65
CA TYR A 531 1.80 -12.82 8.56
C TYR A 531 1.99 -13.75 9.76
N ARG A 532 0.93 -13.96 10.52
CA ARG A 532 0.89 -14.89 11.66
C ARG A 532 -0.22 -15.93 11.53
N GLY A 533 -0.71 -16.13 10.32
CA GLY A 533 -1.82 -17.00 9.99
C GLY A 533 -3.19 -16.34 10.15
N GLU A 534 -4.16 -16.97 9.53
CA GLU A 534 -5.53 -16.49 9.41
C GLU A 534 -6.19 -16.22 10.77
N GLU A 535 -6.09 -17.16 11.70
CA GLU A 535 -6.75 -17.06 13.01
C GLU A 535 -6.25 -15.85 13.81
N PHE A 536 -4.95 -15.54 13.80
CA PHE A 536 -4.42 -14.36 14.45
C PHE A 536 -4.88 -13.08 13.75
N LYS A 537 -4.83 -13.05 12.41
CA LYS A 537 -5.18 -11.91 11.58
C LYS A 537 -6.67 -11.58 11.66
N LYS A 538 -7.55 -12.57 11.64
CA LYS A 538 -9.01 -12.40 11.59
C LYS A 538 -9.70 -12.43 12.96
N LYS A 539 -8.94 -12.54 14.05
CA LYS A 539 -9.46 -12.59 15.42
C LYS A 539 -10.22 -11.32 15.84
N THR A 540 -9.93 -10.18 15.18
CA THR A 540 -10.59 -8.89 15.40
C THR A 540 -11.93 -8.75 14.66
N TYR A 541 -12.35 -9.75 13.90
CA TYR A 541 -13.61 -9.75 13.16
C TYR A 541 -14.81 -9.44 14.05
N LEU A 542 -15.68 -8.54 13.59
CA LEU A 542 -16.85 -7.97 14.26
C LEU A 542 -16.54 -7.07 15.49
N GLN A 543 -15.26 -6.81 15.81
CA GLN A 543 -14.89 -6.05 17.01
C GLN A 543 -13.62 -5.19 16.82
N LEU A 544 -13.48 -4.53 15.65
CA LEU A 544 -12.33 -3.67 15.37
C LEU A 544 -12.08 -2.67 16.50
N GLY A 545 -10.82 -2.55 16.92
CA GLY A 545 -10.38 -1.67 18.00
C GLY A 545 -10.44 -2.28 19.39
N LYS A 546 -11.06 -3.45 19.59
CA LYS A 546 -11.15 -4.08 20.93
C LYS A 546 -9.84 -4.77 21.29
N LEU A 547 -9.50 -5.83 20.57
CA LEU A 547 -8.30 -6.62 20.88
C LEU A 547 -7.04 -5.83 20.61
N GLU A 548 -7.08 -4.98 19.59
CA GLU A 548 -5.96 -4.14 19.20
C GLU A 548 -5.57 -3.17 20.33
N ILE A 549 -6.55 -2.48 20.93
CA ILE A 549 -6.24 -1.54 22.03
C ILE A 549 -5.87 -2.27 23.32
N GLU A 550 -6.48 -3.40 23.60
CA GLU A 550 -6.13 -4.23 24.75
C GLU A 550 -4.66 -4.66 24.67
N ASP A 551 -4.20 -5.08 23.49
CA ASP A 551 -2.79 -5.45 23.26
C ASP A 551 -1.83 -4.26 23.40
N GLN A 552 -2.21 -3.04 22.94
CA GLN A 552 -1.41 -1.85 23.14
C GLN A 552 -1.33 -1.44 24.62
N ILE A 553 -2.42 -1.62 25.40
CA ILE A 553 -2.44 -1.40 26.85
C ILE A 553 -1.53 -2.40 27.55
N ASP A 554 -1.58 -3.68 27.19
CA ASP A 554 -0.70 -4.72 27.74
C ASP A 554 0.77 -4.40 27.45
N ALA A 555 1.08 -3.99 26.22
CA ALA A 555 2.44 -3.61 25.83
C ALA A 555 2.94 -2.36 26.57
N ALA A 556 2.10 -1.35 26.74
CA ALA A 556 2.45 -0.14 27.49
C ALA A 556 2.63 -0.45 29.00
N SER A 557 1.79 -1.31 29.54
CA SER A 557 1.90 -1.78 30.93
C SER A 557 3.19 -2.58 31.17
N PHE A 558 3.53 -3.49 30.25
CA PHE A 558 4.78 -4.25 30.29
C PHE A 558 6.01 -3.37 30.25
N LEU A 559 6.03 -2.36 29.38
CA LEU A 559 7.12 -1.39 29.32
C LEU A 559 7.15 -0.47 30.54
N GLY A 560 5.99 -0.06 31.06
CA GLY A 560 5.89 0.78 32.25
C GLY A 560 6.43 0.13 33.53
N GLN A 561 6.61 -1.19 33.56
CA GLN A 561 7.25 -1.92 34.65
C GLN A 561 8.79 -1.87 34.57
N GLN A 562 9.36 -1.45 33.46
CA GLN A 562 10.82 -1.37 33.31
C GLN A 562 11.37 -0.22 34.15
N PRO A 563 12.50 -0.43 34.87
CA PRO A 563 13.04 0.60 35.77
C PRO A 563 13.47 1.89 35.03
N TRP A 564 13.79 1.78 33.76
CA TRP A 564 14.21 2.87 32.86
C TRP A 564 13.05 3.56 32.13
N VAL A 565 11.79 3.19 32.37
CA VAL A 565 10.61 3.85 31.79
C VAL A 565 9.99 4.82 32.78
N ASP A 566 9.71 6.05 32.35
CA ASP A 566 8.81 6.94 33.05
C ASP A 566 7.36 6.56 32.71
N LYS A 567 6.76 5.76 33.58
CA LYS A 567 5.38 5.27 33.40
C LYS A 567 4.32 6.35 33.28
N ASN A 568 4.63 7.58 33.71
CA ASN A 568 3.72 8.73 33.62
C ASN A 568 3.88 9.47 32.28
N LYS A 569 4.87 9.10 31.44
CA LYS A 569 5.20 9.72 30.17
C LYS A 569 5.21 8.68 29.03
N ILE A 570 4.13 7.92 28.93
CA ILE A 570 3.89 7.01 27.82
C ILE A 570 2.85 7.62 26.89
N GLY A 571 3.23 7.87 25.64
CA GLY A 571 2.36 8.41 24.63
C GLY A 571 2.13 7.47 23.46
N HIS A 572 1.09 7.76 22.68
CA HIS A 572 0.74 7.02 21.47
C HIS A 572 0.52 7.96 20.29
N TRP A 573 0.98 7.60 19.11
CA TRP A 573 0.63 8.33 17.89
C TRP A 573 0.41 7.39 16.72
N GLY A 574 -0.47 7.80 15.81
CA GLY A 574 -0.70 7.11 14.56
C GLY A 574 -1.54 7.92 13.59
N TRP A 575 -1.64 7.41 12.37
CA TRP A 575 -2.32 8.01 11.23
C TRP A 575 -3.41 7.06 10.71
N SER A 576 -4.58 7.58 10.31
CA SER A 576 -5.68 6.77 9.76
C SER A 576 -6.18 5.76 10.80
N TYR A 577 -6.11 4.46 10.53
CA TYR A 577 -6.36 3.42 11.54
C TYR A 577 -5.46 3.62 12.77
N GLY A 578 -4.20 4.00 12.59
CA GLY A 578 -3.31 4.34 13.70
C GLY A 578 -3.79 5.57 14.49
N GLY A 579 -4.47 6.52 13.83
CA GLY A 579 -5.17 7.63 14.47
C GLY A 579 -6.36 7.17 15.30
N PHE A 580 -7.13 6.19 14.80
CA PHE A 580 -8.16 5.50 15.57
C PHE A 580 -7.57 4.81 16.80
N MET A 581 -6.45 4.08 16.65
CA MET A 581 -5.73 3.47 17.76
C MET A 581 -5.23 4.51 18.79
N SER A 582 -4.73 5.66 18.32
CA SER A 582 -4.31 6.76 19.20
C SER A 582 -5.47 7.35 19.99
N SER A 583 -6.63 7.48 19.35
CA SER A 583 -7.87 7.93 20.00
C SER A 583 -8.38 6.90 21.02
N LEU A 584 -8.26 5.61 20.73
CA LEU A 584 -8.55 4.54 21.72
C LEU A 584 -7.53 4.50 22.84
N ALA A 585 -6.25 4.76 22.56
CA ALA A 585 -5.20 4.80 23.58
C ALA A 585 -5.48 5.87 24.63
N ILE A 586 -5.89 7.08 24.23
CA ILE A 586 -6.17 8.16 25.19
C ILE A 586 -7.54 8.03 25.87
N THR A 587 -8.48 7.27 25.27
CA THR A 587 -9.81 7.00 25.86
C THR A 587 -9.79 5.73 26.68
N LYS A 588 -9.86 4.55 26.06
CA LYS A 588 -9.88 3.24 26.76
C LYS A 588 -8.56 2.93 27.47
N GLY A 589 -7.43 3.39 26.93
CA GLY A 589 -6.09 3.21 27.48
C GLY A 589 -5.63 4.31 28.44
N ALA A 590 -6.51 5.19 28.91
CA ALA A 590 -6.18 6.33 29.76
C ALA A 590 -5.51 5.98 31.13
N SER A 591 -5.48 4.72 31.50
CA SER A 591 -4.74 4.24 32.69
C SER A 591 -3.24 4.10 32.46
N VAL A 592 -2.79 4.00 31.19
CA VAL A 592 -1.39 3.80 30.83
C VAL A 592 -0.85 4.85 29.87
N PHE A 593 -1.71 5.43 28.99
CA PHE A 593 -1.30 6.47 28.06
C PHE A 593 -1.65 7.85 28.59
N SER A 594 -0.63 8.70 28.76
CA SER A 594 -0.76 10.07 29.25
C SER A 594 -0.89 11.11 28.13
N ALA A 595 -0.62 10.74 26.89
CA ALA A 595 -0.75 11.61 25.72
C ALA A 595 -1.02 10.82 24.44
N ALA A 596 -1.78 11.41 23.52
CA ALA A 596 -1.96 10.84 22.19
C ALA A 596 -2.03 11.89 21.09
N VAL A 597 -1.47 11.55 19.91
CA VAL A 597 -1.61 12.32 18.68
C VAL A 597 -2.33 11.45 17.65
N ALA A 598 -3.49 11.89 17.22
CA ALA A 598 -4.29 11.22 16.20
C ALA A 598 -4.30 12.04 14.90
N VAL A 599 -3.73 11.50 13.82
CA VAL A 599 -3.72 12.16 12.52
C VAL A 599 -4.72 11.47 11.60
N ALA A 600 -5.64 12.25 11.03
CA ALA A 600 -6.73 11.78 10.16
C ALA A 600 -7.42 10.51 10.71
N PRO A 601 -7.86 10.51 11.99
CA PRO A 601 -8.35 9.32 12.65
C PRO A 601 -9.75 8.93 12.16
N VAL A 602 -10.01 7.63 12.03
CA VAL A 602 -11.37 7.10 12.16
C VAL A 602 -11.78 7.28 13.62
N THR A 603 -13.00 7.76 13.88
CA THR A 603 -13.54 7.95 15.23
C THR A 603 -14.83 7.19 15.45
N SER A 604 -15.47 6.79 14.35
CA SER A 604 -16.53 5.79 14.31
C SER A 604 -16.53 5.11 12.96
N TRP A 605 -16.58 3.80 12.92
CA TRP A 605 -16.66 3.01 11.71
C TRP A 605 -17.96 3.23 10.93
N ARG A 606 -18.98 3.84 11.54
CA ARG A 606 -20.22 4.29 10.87
C ARG A 606 -19.98 5.41 9.86
N PHE A 607 -18.83 6.08 9.90
CA PHE A 607 -18.48 7.18 9.01
C PHE A 607 -17.53 6.76 7.87
N TYR A 608 -17.08 5.52 7.88
CA TYR A 608 -16.14 5.01 6.88
C TYR A 608 -16.85 4.21 5.78
N ASP A 609 -16.16 3.93 4.67
CA ASP A 609 -16.74 3.24 3.53
C ASP A 609 -17.19 1.81 3.87
N ASN A 610 -18.12 1.30 3.04
CA ASN A 610 -18.75 0.03 3.33
C ASN A 610 -17.90 -1.19 2.93
N ILE A 611 -17.12 -1.15 1.84
CA ILE A 611 -16.32 -2.32 1.42
C ILE A 611 -15.29 -2.69 2.50
N TYR A 612 -14.51 -1.71 2.98
CA TYR A 612 -13.57 -1.92 4.08
C TYR A 612 -14.29 -2.31 5.36
N THR A 613 -15.21 -1.46 5.78
CA THR A 613 -15.82 -1.58 7.10
C THR A 613 -16.62 -2.87 7.24
N GLU A 614 -17.45 -3.20 6.25
CA GLU A 614 -18.31 -4.38 6.30
C GLU A 614 -17.53 -5.70 6.14
N ARG A 615 -16.38 -5.68 5.45
CA ARG A 615 -15.46 -6.82 5.41
C ARG A 615 -15.10 -7.30 6.81
N TYR A 616 -14.87 -6.36 7.73
CA TYR A 616 -14.43 -6.68 9.09
C TYR A 616 -15.54 -6.62 10.13
N MET A 617 -16.62 -5.87 9.89
CA MET A 617 -17.62 -5.52 10.90
C MET A 617 -19.04 -5.93 10.50
N ARG A 618 -19.28 -6.36 9.27
CA ARG A 618 -20.61 -6.46 8.63
C ARG A 618 -21.34 -5.10 8.66
N THR A 619 -22.64 -5.09 8.39
CA THR A 619 -23.40 -3.84 8.43
C THR A 619 -23.64 -3.36 9.88
N PRO A 620 -23.83 -2.03 10.08
CA PRO A 620 -24.20 -1.50 11.39
C PRO A 620 -25.52 -2.06 11.97
N LYS A 621 -26.41 -2.52 11.10
CA LYS A 621 -27.67 -3.16 11.50
C LYS A 621 -27.44 -4.55 12.10
N GLU A 622 -26.49 -5.30 11.56
CA GLU A 622 -26.16 -6.66 12.02
C GLU A 622 -25.28 -6.66 13.28
N ASN A 623 -24.45 -5.62 13.47
CA ASN A 623 -23.40 -5.59 14.49
C ASN A 623 -23.31 -4.21 15.19
N ALA A 624 -24.41 -3.64 15.61
CA ALA A 624 -24.43 -2.31 16.24
C ALA A 624 -23.46 -2.15 17.39
N ALA A 625 -23.40 -3.14 18.30
CA ALA A 625 -22.50 -3.13 19.46
C ALA A 625 -21.02 -3.09 19.04
N GLY A 626 -20.61 -3.90 18.05
CA GLY A 626 -19.22 -3.88 17.55
C GLY A 626 -18.79 -2.51 17.02
N TYR A 627 -19.72 -1.79 16.36
CA TYR A 627 -19.48 -0.43 15.90
C TYR A 627 -19.35 0.58 17.04
N ASP A 628 -20.21 0.50 18.04
CA ASP A 628 -20.37 1.55 19.05
C ASP A 628 -19.43 1.37 20.25
N ASP A 629 -19.22 0.12 20.73
CA ASP A 629 -18.42 -0.18 21.90
C ASP A 629 -16.93 0.18 21.76
N ASN A 630 -16.43 0.24 20.51
CA ASN A 630 -15.03 0.55 20.22
C ASN A 630 -14.85 1.87 19.48
N SER A 631 -15.90 2.67 19.31
CA SER A 631 -15.79 4.04 18.78
C SER A 631 -15.25 4.99 19.84
N PRO A 632 -14.07 5.61 19.67
CA PRO A 632 -13.48 6.51 20.67
C PRO A 632 -14.38 7.70 21.03
N ILE A 633 -15.27 8.15 20.14
CA ILE A 633 -16.26 9.21 20.42
C ILE A 633 -17.20 8.86 21.58
N ASN A 634 -17.39 7.57 21.88
CA ASN A 634 -18.26 7.09 22.96
C ASN A 634 -17.54 6.94 24.30
N HIS A 635 -16.25 7.29 24.37
CA HIS A 635 -15.40 7.09 25.56
C HIS A 635 -14.60 8.34 25.94
N THR A 636 -14.98 9.52 25.46
CA THR A 636 -14.26 10.78 25.70
C THR A 636 -14.23 11.15 27.20
N ASP A 637 -15.23 10.74 27.97
CA ASP A 637 -15.31 10.89 29.42
C ASP A 637 -14.17 10.22 30.20
N LYS A 638 -13.51 9.23 29.57
CA LYS A 638 -12.39 8.49 30.19
C LYS A 638 -11.04 9.18 30.06
N ILE A 639 -10.92 10.20 29.22
CA ILE A 639 -9.65 10.88 28.92
C ILE A 639 -9.12 11.57 30.19
N LYS A 640 -7.86 11.28 30.53
CA LYS A 640 -7.14 11.90 31.64
C LYS A 640 -5.87 12.62 31.17
N GLY A 641 -5.39 12.29 29.99
CA GLY A 641 -4.16 12.77 29.40
C GLY A 641 -4.37 13.92 28.40
N LYS A 642 -3.32 14.24 27.66
CA LYS A 642 -3.35 15.29 26.62
C LYS A 642 -3.64 14.68 25.24
N TYR A 643 -4.46 15.34 24.46
CA TYR A 643 -4.91 14.86 23.15
C TYR A 643 -4.73 15.92 22.06
N LEU A 644 -4.08 15.54 20.97
CA LEU A 644 -3.95 16.36 19.75
C LEU A 644 -4.57 15.61 18.58
N ILE A 645 -5.58 16.22 17.94
CA ILE A 645 -6.20 15.72 16.71
C ILE A 645 -5.77 16.59 15.53
N ILE A 646 -5.34 15.96 14.42
CA ILE A 646 -4.90 16.63 13.19
C ILE A 646 -5.69 16.03 12.02
N HIS A 647 -6.22 16.90 11.09
CA HIS A 647 -6.98 16.43 9.94
C HIS A 647 -6.89 17.37 8.74
N GLY A 648 -6.96 16.82 7.52
CA GLY A 648 -7.16 17.58 6.29
C GLY A 648 -8.64 17.82 6.03
N THR A 649 -9.04 19.03 5.62
CA THR A 649 -10.48 19.32 5.45
C THR A 649 -11.08 18.74 4.17
N ALA A 650 -10.25 18.38 3.19
CA ALA A 650 -10.63 17.70 1.96
C ALA A 650 -10.15 16.24 1.94
N ASP A 651 -10.19 15.58 3.10
CA ASP A 651 -9.91 14.15 3.22
C ASP A 651 -11.08 13.36 2.64
N ASP A 652 -10.85 12.81 1.46
CA ASP A 652 -11.83 12.03 0.69
C ASP A 652 -11.94 10.58 1.14
N ASN A 653 -11.03 10.12 2.00
CA ASN A 653 -10.96 8.77 2.53
C ASN A 653 -11.57 8.71 3.94
N VAL A 654 -10.84 9.21 4.94
CA VAL A 654 -11.37 9.38 6.30
C VAL A 654 -11.94 10.79 6.41
N HIS A 655 -13.21 10.95 6.11
CA HIS A 655 -13.84 12.26 6.07
C HIS A 655 -13.57 13.10 7.32
N PHE A 656 -13.35 14.40 7.12
CA PHE A 656 -13.17 15.39 8.20
C PHE A 656 -14.31 15.35 9.24
N GLN A 657 -15.47 14.79 8.87
CA GLN A 657 -16.57 14.46 9.78
C GLN A 657 -16.10 13.67 11.01
N ASN A 658 -15.14 12.75 10.87
CA ASN A 658 -14.59 11.99 12.00
C ASN A 658 -13.98 12.92 13.06
N ALA A 659 -13.17 13.91 12.64
CA ALA A 659 -12.59 14.89 13.55
C ALA A 659 -13.65 15.78 14.20
N THR A 660 -14.62 16.29 13.43
CA THR A 660 -15.70 17.17 13.95
C THR A 660 -16.58 16.46 14.97
N GLN A 661 -16.92 15.18 14.73
CA GLN A 661 -17.71 14.38 15.68
C GLN A 661 -16.92 14.06 16.95
N MET A 662 -15.62 13.77 16.84
CA MET A 662 -14.76 13.58 18.01
C MET A 662 -14.69 14.86 18.86
N ILE A 663 -14.50 16.01 18.25
CA ILE A 663 -14.49 17.30 18.94
C ILE A 663 -15.83 17.59 19.62
N THR A 664 -16.93 17.30 18.95
CA THR A 664 -18.27 17.44 19.53
C THR A 664 -18.40 16.59 20.82
N ALA A 665 -17.88 15.36 20.79
CA ALA A 665 -17.89 14.48 21.96
C ALA A 665 -16.97 14.99 23.08
N LEU A 666 -15.79 15.46 22.75
CA LEU A 666 -14.84 16.07 23.72
C LEU A 666 -15.44 17.29 24.43
N VAL A 667 -16.08 18.20 23.67
CA VAL A 667 -16.77 19.37 24.22
C VAL A 667 -17.90 18.96 25.15
N LYS A 668 -18.73 17.98 24.75
CA LYS A 668 -19.81 17.47 25.61
C LYS A 668 -19.31 16.85 26.91
N SER A 669 -18.13 16.22 26.89
CA SER A 669 -17.49 15.65 28.08
C SER A 669 -16.66 16.67 28.87
N ASN A 670 -16.61 17.93 28.45
CA ASN A 670 -15.78 19.00 29.02
C ASN A 670 -14.29 18.62 29.10
N ILE A 671 -13.77 17.98 28.05
CA ILE A 671 -12.36 17.56 27.94
C ILE A 671 -11.58 18.61 27.14
N ASP A 672 -10.45 19.08 27.70
CA ASP A 672 -9.51 19.94 27.01
C ASP A 672 -8.70 19.16 25.94
N PHE A 673 -8.54 19.73 24.75
CA PHE A 673 -7.81 19.14 23.64
C PHE A 673 -7.15 20.20 22.76
N GLU A 674 -6.17 19.76 21.95
CA GLU A 674 -5.62 20.58 20.88
C GLU A 674 -6.01 20.02 19.51
N SER A 675 -6.11 20.88 18.50
CA SER A 675 -6.41 20.49 17.13
C SER A 675 -5.58 21.27 16.11
N ALA A 676 -5.41 20.67 14.92
CA ALA A 676 -4.83 21.35 13.77
C ALA A 676 -5.51 20.87 12.48
N TYR A 677 -6.03 21.80 11.68
CA TYR A 677 -6.71 21.50 10.42
C TYR A 677 -5.93 22.06 9.26
N TYR A 678 -5.87 21.27 8.17
CA TYR A 678 -5.18 21.65 6.96
C TYR A 678 -6.21 21.84 5.84
N PRO A 679 -6.56 23.11 5.49
CA PRO A 679 -7.57 23.39 4.47
C PRO A 679 -7.21 22.74 3.12
N ASN A 680 -8.21 22.16 2.46
CA ASN A 680 -8.13 21.52 1.14
C ASN A 680 -7.08 20.41 1.01
N LYS A 681 -6.58 19.86 2.13
CA LYS A 681 -5.67 18.72 2.10
C LYS A 681 -6.43 17.42 2.27
N ASN A 682 -6.04 16.45 1.44
CA ASN A 682 -6.57 15.08 1.44
C ASN A 682 -6.00 14.24 2.62
N HIS A 683 -6.27 12.94 2.61
CA HIS A 683 -5.85 11.99 3.66
C HIS A 683 -4.34 11.99 3.94
N GLY A 684 -3.51 12.23 2.94
CA GLY A 684 -2.05 12.29 3.09
C GLY A 684 -1.54 13.57 3.74
N ILE A 685 -2.35 14.62 3.83
CA ILE A 685 -1.99 15.97 4.33
C ILE A 685 -0.61 16.39 3.79
N GLY A 686 -0.39 16.13 2.50
CA GLY A 686 0.88 16.31 1.82
C GLY A 686 1.01 17.67 1.15
N GLY A 687 2.23 18.05 0.80
CA GLY A 687 2.59 19.24 0.06
C GLY A 687 4.01 19.69 0.43
N MET A 688 4.95 19.47 -0.50
CA MET A 688 6.32 19.93 -0.32
C MET A 688 6.45 21.39 -0.77
N ALA A 689 5.76 21.77 -1.86
CA ALA A 689 5.83 23.13 -2.43
C ALA A 689 5.21 24.19 -1.51
N ASP A 690 4.16 23.86 -0.79
CA ASP A 690 3.42 24.75 0.12
C ASP A 690 3.80 24.57 1.59
N ASN A 691 4.87 23.85 1.89
CA ASN A 691 5.38 23.59 3.22
C ASN A 691 4.46 22.78 4.17
N THR A 692 3.34 22.22 3.66
CA THR A 692 2.34 21.53 4.49
C THR A 692 2.93 20.35 5.26
N THR A 693 3.66 19.46 4.57
CA THR A 693 4.30 18.30 5.20
C THR A 693 5.22 18.73 6.35
N PHE A 694 6.10 19.70 6.11
CA PHE A 694 7.04 20.16 7.13
C PHE A 694 6.33 20.81 8.32
N HIS A 695 5.29 21.60 8.08
CA HIS A 695 4.50 22.23 9.13
C HIS A 695 3.81 21.19 10.02
N LEU A 696 3.17 20.18 9.41
CA LEU A 696 2.51 19.08 10.14
C LEU A 696 3.50 18.36 11.08
N TRP A 697 4.63 17.93 10.51
CA TRP A 697 5.64 17.21 11.30
C TRP A 697 6.27 18.09 12.39
N SER A 698 6.45 19.38 12.13
CA SER A 698 6.94 20.36 13.13
C SER A 698 5.94 20.55 14.27
N LYS A 699 4.65 20.74 13.94
CA LYS A 699 3.56 20.89 14.94
C LYS A 699 3.50 19.65 15.83
N LYS A 700 3.44 18.47 15.23
CA LYS A 700 3.36 17.18 15.95
C LYS A 700 4.59 16.96 16.84
N THR A 701 5.79 17.14 16.30
CA THR A 701 7.04 16.94 17.05
C THR A 701 7.13 17.90 18.24
N LYS A 702 6.89 19.18 18.01
CA LYS A 702 6.89 20.18 19.09
C LYS A 702 5.91 19.82 20.19
N TRP A 703 4.71 19.40 19.83
CA TRP A 703 3.69 19.00 20.81
C TRP A 703 4.13 17.79 21.63
N ILE A 704 4.65 16.73 21.00
CA ILE A 704 5.14 15.52 21.67
C ILE A 704 6.28 15.88 22.66
N LEU A 705 7.24 16.68 22.22
CA LEU A 705 8.35 17.13 23.07
C LEU A 705 7.87 17.92 24.27
N ASN A 706 6.90 18.81 24.10
CA ASN A 706 6.36 19.64 25.18
C ASN A 706 5.56 18.83 26.22
N VAL A 707 4.77 17.85 25.74
CA VAL A 707 3.83 17.10 26.61
C VAL A 707 4.52 15.93 27.32
N LEU A 708 5.35 15.17 26.58
CA LEU A 708 6.00 13.95 27.09
C LEU A 708 7.47 14.17 27.47
N GLY A 709 8.12 15.19 26.94
CA GLY A 709 9.53 15.44 27.15
C GLY A 709 9.86 15.74 28.63
N ASN A 710 11.14 15.64 28.96
CA ASN A 710 11.70 16.07 30.23
C ASN A 710 12.69 17.22 30.00
N GLU A 711 13.26 17.79 31.03
CA GLU A 711 14.19 18.94 30.91
C GLU A 711 15.38 18.69 29.99
N ASN A 712 15.78 17.42 29.82
CA ASN A 712 16.87 17.00 28.94
C ASN A 712 16.42 16.87 27.47
N THR A 713 15.10 16.76 27.18
CA THR A 713 14.54 16.60 25.83
C THR A 713 14.29 17.94 25.14
N LEU A 714 14.19 19.04 25.89
CA LEU A 714 13.90 20.38 25.37
C LEU A 714 15.17 21.14 24.96
N ARG A 715 16.36 20.62 25.30
CA ARG A 715 17.67 21.14 24.87
C ARG A 715 18.10 20.36 23.61
#